data_f610650e5956d73e1b58764f7b179868
#
_entry.id   f610650e5956d73e1b58764f7b179868
#
_cell.length_a   1.000
_cell.length_b   1.000
_cell.length_c   1.000
_cell.angle_alpha   90.00
_cell.angle_beta   90.00
_cell.angle_gamma   90.00
#
_symmetry.space_group_name_H-M   'P 1'
#
loop_
_entity.id
_entity.type
_entity.pdbx_description
1 polymer ?
#
loop_
_entity_poly.entity_id
_entity_poly.type
_entity_poly.pdbx_seq_one_letter_code
_entity_poly.pdbx_strand_id
1 'polypeptide(L)'
;MKKLTIGLIGNPNSGKTTLFNQLTGARQRVGNWAGVTVERKEGQFTTTDNQVTLVDLPGTYSLTTISSQTSLDEQIACHYILSGDADLLINVVDASNLERNLYLTLQLLELGIPCIVALNMLDIAEKQKLRIDVDALSARLGCPVVPLVSTRARGIDALKLAIDRHTGNADVELVHYAQPLLREAGQLAQEMDNSMPARQRLWLGLQMLEGDIYSRAYAGDAADKLDVAQARLSDELDDPALHIADARYQAIAAICDVVSNALTAEPSRFTAAVDKIVLNRFLGLPIFLLVMYVMFLLAINIGGALQPIFDGGSVAIFVHGIQWLGYTLHFPEWLTIFLAQGIGGGINTVLPLVPQIGMMYLFLSFLEDSGYMARAAFVMDRLMQALGLPGKSFVPLIVGFGCNVPSVMGARTLDAPRERLMTIMMAPLMSCGARLAIFAVFAAAFFGQEGALAVFSLYVLGIVMAILTGLMLKHTIMRGEASPFVMELPVYHVPHLKSLIIQTWQRLKGFVLRAGKVIVVVSIFLSALNSFTLSGQAADNINDSALASVSRIITPVFKPIGVQEDNWQATVGLFTGAMAKEVVVGTLNTLYTAENIQEEEFNPAAFNLGDELLGAVEETWQSLKDTFSLSVLANPIEASKGDGEMATGAMGVMGQKFGSASAAYSYLIFVLLYIPCISVMGAIARESSRGWMGFSILWGLNIAYSLATVFYQAVNYSQHPRYSLVCILAVILFNVMVIGLLRRARSRVDVNLLATRKTPTTCCSSPAGDCH
;
A
#
# COMPACT_ATOMS: atom_id res chain seq x y z
N MET A 1 -6.72 -43.87 -2.31
CA MET A 1 -7.19 -42.48 -2.28
C MET A 1 -7.05 -41.89 -3.68
N LYS A 2 -8.13 -41.39 -4.24
CA LYS A 2 -8.13 -40.68 -5.53
C LYS A 2 -7.53 -39.30 -5.31
N LYS A 3 -6.73 -38.82 -6.26
CA LYS A 3 -6.25 -37.44 -6.21
C LYS A 3 -7.32 -36.51 -6.79
N LEU A 4 -7.67 -35.47 -6.08
CA LEU A 4 -8.70 -34.51 -6.47
C LEU A 4 -8.13 -33.09 -6.35
N THR A 5 -8.31 -32.29 -7.39
CA THR A 5 -7.95 -30.87 -7.36
C THR A 5 -9.21 -30.03 -7.16
N ILE A 6 -9.24 -29.23 -6.10
CA ILE A 6 -10.39 -28.39 -5.74
C ILE A 6 -10.00 -26.93 -5.81
N GLY A 7 -10.76 -26.13 -6.56
CA GLY A 7 -10.66 -24.68 -6.55
C GLY A 7 -11.54 -24.07 -5.45
N LEU A 8 -10.98 -23.22 -4.60
CA LEU A 8 -11.72 -22.45 -3.60
C LEU A 8 -11.98 -21.04 -4.12
N ILE A 9 -13.23 -20.72 -4.35
CA ILE A 9 -13.68 -19.42 -4.88
C ILE A 9 -14.71 -18.79 -3.95
N GLY A 10 -14.98 -17.51 -4.11
CA GLY A 10 -16.01 -16.76 -3.37
C GLY A 10 -15.76 -15.28 -3.38
N ASN A 11 -16.76 -14.54 -2.97
CA ASN A 11 -16.67 -13.07 -2.91
C ASN A 11 -15.55 -12.61 -1.94
N PRO A 12 -14.97 -11.44 -2.17
CA PRO A 12 -14.09 -10.82 -1.17
C PRO A 12 -14.78 -10.74 0.20
N ASN A 13 -14.06 -11.06 1.26
CA ASN A 13 -14.54 -11.08 2.65
C ASN A 13 -15.55 -12.19 3.02
N SER A 14 -15.89 -13.12 2.17
CA SER A 14 -16.75 -14.27 2.50
C SER A 14 -16.13 -15.28 3.50
N GLY A 15 -14.87 -15.05 3.92
CA GLY A 15 -14.14 -15.94 4.83
C GLY A 15 -13.38 -17.08 4.14
N LYS A 16 -13.12 -16.95 2.84
CA LYS A 16 -12.41 -17.91 2.00
C LYS A 16 -11.03 -18.30 2.57
N THR A 17 -10.18 -17.33 2.87
CA THR A 17 -8.84 -17.57 3.46
C THR A 17 -8.91 -18.25 4.83
N THR A 18 -9.94 -17.95 5.63
CA THR A 18 -10.17 -18.63 6.92
C THR A 18 -10.51 -20.10 6.70
N LEU A 19 -11.41 -20.40 5.75
CA LEU A 19 -11.76 -21.76 5.40
C LEU A 19 -10.56 -22.53 4.83
N PHE A 20 -9.78 -21.90 3.94
CA PHE A 20 -8.56 -22.49 3.39
C PHE A 20 -7.58 -22.90 4.50
N ASN A 21 -7.33 -22.00 5.47
CA ASN A 21 -6.43 -22.27 6.60
C ASN A 21 -6.96 -23.39 7.51
N GLN A 22 -8.26 -23.48 7.72
CA GLN A 22 -8.88 -24.55 8.53
C GLN A 22 -8.77 -25.92 7.86
N LEU A 23 -8.90 -25.99 6.53
CA LEU A 23 -8.80 -27.24 5.78
C LEU A 23 -7.35 -27.71 5.64
N THR A 24 -6.40 -26.81 5.36
CA THR A 24 -5.02 -27.17 4.99
C THR A 24 -4.03 -27.10 6.16
N GLY A 25 -4.36 -26.38 7.23
CA GLY A 25 -3.48 -26.18 8.39
C GLY A 25 -2.15 -25.51 7.99
N ALA A 26 -1.03 -26.02 8.52
CA ALA A 26 0.31 -25.49 8.25
C ALA A 26 0.93 -25.98 6.91
N ARG A 27 0.25 -26.82 6.16
CA ARG A 27 0.75 -27.44 4.91
C ARG A 27 0.36 -26.61 3.69
N GLN A 28 0.96 -25.42 3.55
CA GLN A 28 0.67 -24.50 2.44
C GLN A 28 1.93 -24.28 1.60
N ARG A 29 1.75 -24.20 0.28
CA ARG A 29 2.74 -23.72 -0.67
C ARG A 29 2.28 -22.37 -1.20
N VAL A 30 3.16 -21.39 -1.19
CA VAL A 30 2.90 -20.06 -1.73
C VAL A 30 3.79 -19.86 -2.93
N GLY A 31 3.19 -19.53 -4.06
CA GLY A 31 3.86 -19.18 -5.30
C GLY A 31 3.14 -18.00 -5.95
N ASN A 32 3.45 -17.70 -7.19
CA ASN A 32 2.70 -16.72 -7.97
C ASN A 32 1.95 -17.44 -9.09
N TRP A 33 0.80 -16.90 -9.50
CA TRP A 33 0.12 -17.34 -10.70
C TRP A 33 1.02 -17.13 -11.92
N ALA A 34 0.92 -18.00 -12.91
CA ALA A 34 1.78 -17.96 -14.10
C ALA A 34 1.70 -16.59 -14.79
N GLY A 35 2.85 -15.92 -14.93
CA GLY A 35 2.95 -14.64 -15.64
C GLY A 35 2.50 -13.39 -14.86
N VAL A 36 2.07 -13.50 -13.61
CA VAL A 36 1.56 -12.38 -12.80
C VAL A 36 2.14 -12.35 -11.38
N THR A 37 2.00 -11.22 -10.68
CA THR A 37 2.51 -11.02 -9.31
C THR A 37 1.49 -11.39 -8.22
N VAL A 38 0.35 -11.95 -8.59
CA VAL A 38 -0.70 -12.39 -7.64
C VAL A 38 -0.27 -13.70 -6.99
N GLU A 39 -0.40 -13.77 -5.67
CA GLU A 39 -0.04 -14.97 -4.90
C GLU A 39 -0.99 -16.14 -5.21
N ARG A 40 -0.42 -17.28 -5.59
CA ARG A 40 -1.12 -18.56 -5.68
C ARG A 40 -0.84 -19.36 -4.42
N LYS A 41 -1.90 -19.71 -3.69
CA LYS A 41 -1.82 -20.55 -2.48
C LYS A 41 -2.38 -21.92 -2.78
N GLU A 42 -1.59 -22.92 -2.50
CA GLU A 42 -1.98 -24.31 -2.59
C GLU A 42 -1.80 -25.00 -1.24
N GLY A 43 -2.76 -25.80 -0.86
CA GLY A 43 -2.71 -26.58 0.35
C GLY A 43 -3.17 -28.00 0.10
N GLN A 44 -2.76 -28.95 0.95
CA GLN A 44 -3.17 -30.34 0.85
C GLN A 44 -3.84 -30.79 2.13
N PHE A 45 -4.95 -31.50 1.97
CA PHE A 45 -5.62 -32.19 3.06
C PHE A 45 -6.16 -33.52 2.59
N THR A 46 -6.58 -34.35 3.53
CA THR A 46 -7.17 -35.67 3.24
C THR A 46 -8.61 -35.71 3.74
N THR A 47 -9.46 -36.29 2.93
CA THR A 47 -10.80 -36.73 3.31
C THR A 47 -10.77 -38.24 3.56
N THR A 48 -11.92 -38.86 3.78
CA THR A 48 -11.99 -40.31 4.00
C THR A 48 -11.53 -41.10 2.76
N ASP A 49 -11.92 -40.65 1.55
CA ASP A 49 -11.71 -41.37 0.31
C ASP A 49 -10.66 -40.74 -0.61
N ASN A 50 -10.39 -39.43 -0.45
CA ASN A 50 -9.62 -38.65 -1.38
C ASN A 50 -8.40 -37.94 -0.74
N GLN A 51 -7.35 -37.78 -1.53
CA GLN A 51 -6.27 -36.83 -1.27
C GLN A 51 -6.54 -35.55 -2.08
N VAL A 52 -6.81 -34.45 -1.38
CA VAL A 52 -7.25 -33.21 -1.99
C VAL A 52 -6.11 -32.20 -2.06
N THR A 53 -5.89 -31.64 -3.25
CA THR A 53 -5.10 -30.43 -3.45
C THR A 53 -6.06 -29.25 -3.56
N LEU A 54 -6.03 -28.32 -2.61
CA LEU A 54 -6.87 -27.14 -2.57
C LEU A 54 -6.10 -25.92 -3.11
N VAL A 55 -6.67 -25.27 -4.12
CA VAL A 55 -6.12 -24.05 -4.74
C VAL A 55 -6.97 -22.86 -4.33
N ASP A 56 -6.38 -21.86 -3.66
CA ASP A 56 -7.07 -20.63 -3.27
C ASP A 56 -7.10 -19.66 -4.46
N LEU A 57 -8.28 -19.44 -5.01
CA LEU A 57 -8.49 -18.48 -6.10
C LEU A 57 -8.66 -17.07 -5.52
N PRO A 58 -8.24 -16.00 -6.23
CA PRO A 58 -8.55 -14.64 -5.84
C PRO A 58 -10.06 -14.43 -5.65
N GLY A 59 -10.44 -13.57 -4.70
CA GLY A 59 -11.85 -13.25 -4.47
C GLY A 59 -12.45 -12.44 -5.61
N THR A 60 -13.60 -12.85 -6.12
CA THR A 60 -14.30 -12.14 -7.18
C THR A 60 -15.80 -12.04 -6.92
N TYR A 61 -16.44 -11.00 -7.41
CA TYR A 61 -17.89 -10.82 -7.33
C TYR A 61 -18.62 -11.40 -8.55
N SER A 62 -17.93 -11.48 -9.67
CA SER A 62 -18.45 -11.95 -10.95
C SER A 62 -17.33 -12.56 -11.78
N LEU A 63 -17.68 -13.41 -12.74
CA LEU A 63 -16.78 -13.92 -13.77
C LEU A 63 -16.78 -13.04 -15.03
N THR A 64 -17.57 -11.97 -15.08
CA THR A 64 -17.70 -11.07 -16.24
C THR A 64 -16.64 -9.98 -16.19
N THR A 65 -15.86 -9.85 -17.26
CA THR A 65 -14.75 -8.90 -17.41
C THR A 65 -15.13 -7.80 -18.42
N ILE A 66 -15.91 -6.80 -18.00
CA ILE A 66 -16.48 -5.77 -18.90
C ILE A 66 -15.42 -4.77 -19.39
N SER A 67 -14.30 -4.58 -18.72
CA SER A 67 -13.26 -3.63 -19.12
C SER A 67 -11.87 -4.24 -19.10
N SER A 68 -10.98 -3.76 -19.95
CA SER A 68 -9.54 -4.09 -19.92
C SER A 68 -8.86 -3.64 -18.60
N GLN A 69 -9.58 -2.91 -17.75
CA GLN A 69 -9.14 -2.44 -16.43
C GLN A 69 -9.74 -3.27 -15.29
N THR A 70 -10.48 -4.34 -15.58
CA THR A 70 -11.00 -5.29 -14.58
C THR A 70 -9.85 -5.86 -13.76
N SER A 71 -10.12 -6.16 -12.50
CA SER A 71 -9.08 -6.60 -11.57
C SER A 71 -8.36 -7.85 -12.12
N LEU A 72 -7.06 -7.88 -12.00
CA LEU A 72 -6.24 -9.03 -12.40
C LEU A 72 -6.70 -10.31 -11.68
N ASP A 73 -7.26 -10.16 -10.50
CA ASP A 73 -7.81 -11.24 -9.67
C ASP A 73 -9.01 -11.92 -10.33
N GLU A 74 -9.92 -11.14 -10.93
CA GLU A 74 -11.08 -11.68 -11.66
C GLU A 74 -10.66 -12.41 -12.93
N GLN A 75 -9.69 -11.88 -13.66
CA GLN A 75 -9.12 -12.52 -14.84
C GLN A 75 -8.48 -13.88 -14.51
N ILE A 76 -7.72 -13.96 -13.41
CA ILE A 76 -7.09 -15.19 -12.94
C ILE A 76 -8.13 -16.23 -12.54
N ALA A 77 -9.16 -15.83 -11.79
CA ALA A 77 -10.24 -16.72 -11.39
C ALA A 77 -10.98 -17.27 -12.60
N CYS A 78 -11.36 -16.41 -13.55
CA CYS A 78 -12.04 -16.80 -14.79
C CYS A 78 -11.17 -17.75 -15.63
N HIS A 79 -9.87 -17.44 -15.81
CA HIS A 79 -8.96 -18.31 -16.56
C HIS A 79 -8.85 -19.69 -15.92
N TYR A 80 -8.64 -19.76 -14.62
CA TYR A 80 -8.50 -21.04 -13.91
C TYR A 80 -9.78 -21.89 -14.00
N ILE A 81 -10.95 -21.25 -13.94
CA ILE A 81 -12.23 -21.95 -14.04
C ILE A 81 -12.46 -22.49 -15.46
N LEU A 82 -12.15 -21.69 -16.48
CA LEU A 82 -12.33 -22.08 -17.89
C LEU A 82 -11.25 -23.05 -18.38
N SER A 83 -10.05 -23.11 -17.75
CA SER A 83 -9.01 -24.08 -18.11
C SER A 83 -9.39 -25.53 -17.75
N GLY A 84 -10.36 -25.72 -16.85
CA GLY A 84 -10.76 -27.05 -16.40
C GLY A 84 -9.74 -27.73 -15.47
N ASP A 85 -8.83 -26.98 -14.87
CA ASP A 85 -7.79 -27.51 -13.96
C ASP A 85 -8.35 -28.02 -12.63
N ALA A 86 -9.58 -27.66 -12.26
CA ALA A 86 -10.25 -28.11 -11.05
C ALA A 86 -11.29 -29.20 -11.37
N ASP A 87 -11.24 -30.29 -10.62
CA ASP A 87 -12.25 -31.36 -10.67
C ASP A 87 -13.56 -30.93 -9.98
N LEU A 88 -13.47 -30.02 -9.00
CA LEU A 88 -14.57 -29.52 -8.19
C LEU A 88 -14.28 -28.11 -7.72
N LEU A 89 -15.31 -27.26 -7.64
CA LEU A 89 -15.22 -25.94 -7.03
C LEU A 89 -15.93 -25.91 -5.67
N ILE A 90 -15.33 -25.25 -4.69
CA ILE A 90 -15.99 -24.87 -3.45
C ILE A 90 -16.21 -23.37 -3.48
N ASN A 91 -17.46 -22.96 -3.58
CA ASN A 91 -17.84 -21.55 -3.56
C ASN A 91 -18.22 -21.13 -2.14
N VAL A 92 -17.45 -20.20 -1.56
CA VAL A 92 -17.67 -19.69 -0.21
C VAL A 92 -18.63 -18.50 -0.27
N VAL A 93 -19.82 -18.71 0.27
CA VAL A 93 -20.93 -17.74 0.26
C VAL A 93 -21.13 -17.19 1.67
N ASP A 94 -21.21 -15.87 1.78
CA ASP A 94 -21.55 -15.20 3.03
C ASP A 94 -23.07 -15.24 3.27
N ALA A 95 -23.48 -15.96 4.31
CA ALA A 95 -24.87 -16.10 4.71
C ALA A 95 -25.53 -14.78 5.11
N SER A 96 -24.76 -13.80 5.58
CA SER A 96 -25.29 -12.48 5.99
C SER A 96 -25.60 -11.56 4.80
N ASN A 97 -25.05 -11.87 3.61
CA ASN A 97 -25.23 -11.12 2.36
C ASN A 97 -25.54 -12.09 1.18
N LEU A 98 -26.56 -12.91 1.37
CA LEU A 98 -26.84 -14.02 0.47
C LEU A 98 -27.08 -13.59 -0.98
N GLU A 99 -27.94 -12.58 -1.22
CA GLU A 99 -28.30 -12.11 -2.56
C GLU A 99 -27.08 -11.77 -3.42
N ARG A 100 -26.16 -11.01 -2.87
CA ARG A 100 -24.97 -10.59 -3.60
C ARG A 100 -24.00 -11.73 -3.88
N ASN A 101 -23.88 -12.67 -2.93
CA ASN A 101 -22.97 -13.82 -3.08
C ASN A 101 -23.51 -14.86 -4.06
N LEU A 102 -24.83 -14.95 -4.22
CA LEU A 102 -25.46 -15.86 -5.17
C LEU A 102 -25.22 -15.48 -6.63
N TYR A 103 -24.87 -14.24 -6.96
CA TYR A 103 -24.57 -13.84 -8.34
C TYR A 103 -23.42 -14.65 -8.93
N LEU A 104 -22.29 -14.73 -8.23
CA LEU A 104 -21.17 -15.58 -8.61
C LEU A 104 -21.58 -17.07 -8.63
N THR A 105 -22.37 -17.50 -7.65
CA THR A 105 -22.87 -18.88 -7.58
C THR A 105 -23.65 -19.27 -8.83
N LEU A 106 -24.56 -18.39 -9.29
CA LEU A 106 -25.32 -18.63 -10.51
C LEU A 106 -24.43 -18.76 -11.75
N GLN A 107 -23.47 -17.88 -11.92
CA GLN A 107 -22.51 -17.95 -13.03
C GLN A 107 -21.72 -19.26 -13.04
N LEU A 108 -21.28 -19.75 -11.88
CA LEU A 108 -20.59 -21.05 -11.76
C LEU A 108 -21.51 -22.22 -12.13
N LEU A 109 -22.76 -22.19 -11.69
CA LEU A 109 -23.74 -23.21 -11.98
C LEU A 109 -24.21 -23.16 -13.46
N GLU A 110 -24.32 -21.97 -14.05
CA GLU A 110 -24.58 -21.80 -15.50
C GLU A 110 -23.49 -22.43 -16.36
N LEU A 111 -22.22 -22.32 -15.95
CA LEU A 111 -21.09 -22.97 -16.60
C LEU A 111 -21.15 -24.51 -16.54
N GLY A 112 -21.94 -25.06 -15.64
CA GLY A 112 -22.08 -26.52 -15.45
C GLY A 112 -20.90 -27.19 -14.73
N ILE A 113 -20.07 -26.41 -14.04
CA ILE A 113 -18.92 -26.96 -13.29
C ILE A 113 -19.40 -27.58 -11.98
N PRO A 114 -18.89 -28.78 -11.58
CA PRO A 114 -19.19 -29.35 -10.29
C PRO A 114 -18.88 -28.38 -9.15
N CYS A 115 -19.89 -28.04 -8.33
CA CYS A 115 -19.78 -27.03 -7.31
C CYS A 115 -20.43 -27.45 -5.99
N ILE A 116 -19.76 -27.14 -4.87
CA ILE A 116 -20.32 -27.21 -3.52
C ILE A 116 -20.36 -25.80 -2.96
N VAL A 117 -21.52 -25.39 -2.44
CA VAL A 117 -21.66 -24.09 -1.77
C VAL A 117 -21.33 -24.25 -0.29
N ALA A 118 -20.29 -23.57 0.15
CA ALA A 118 -19.87 -23.46 1.54
C ALA A 118 -20.53 -22.21 2.16
N LEU A 119 -21.72 -22.37 2.77
CA LEU A 119 -22.48 -21.28 3.35
C LEU A 119 -21.88 -20.87 4.69
N ASN A 120 -21.02 -19.85 4.67
CA ASN A 120 -20.22 -19.39 5.82
C ASN A 120 -20.88 -18.21 6.54
N MET A 121 -20.34 -17.84 7.71
CA MET A 121 -20.82 -16.71 8.53
C MET A 121 -22.25 -16.84 9.04
N LEU A 122 -22.73 -18.06 9.24
CA LEU A 122 -24.06 -18.30 9.79
C LEU A 122 -24.28 -17.69 11.17
N ASP A 123 -23.23 -17.60 12.00
CA ASP A 123 -23.29 -16.95 13.30
C ASP A 123 -23.51 -15.42 13.18
N ILE A 124 -23.12 -14.81 12.08
CA ILE A 124 -23.40 -13.39 11.77
C ILE A 124 -24.86 -13.27 11.27
N ALA A 125 -25.28 -14.13 10.36
CA ALA A 125 -26.66 -14.18 9.86
C ALA A 125 -27.66 -14.39 11.01
N GLU A 126 -27.39 -15.32 11.92
CA GLU A 126 -28.22 -15.56 13.12
C GLU A 126 -28.29 -14.33 14.03
N LYS A 127 -27.21 -13.60 14.24
CA LYS A 127 -27.18 -12.35 14.99
C LYS A 127 -28.03 -11.26 14.32
N GLN A 128 -28.08 -11.25 13.00
CA GLN A 128 -28.91 -10.37 12.18
C GLN A 128 -30.35 -10.85 12.10
N LYS A 129 -30.73 -11.93 12.82
CA LYS A 129 -32.07 -12.57 12.79
C LYS A 129 -32.46 -13.09 11.41
N LEU A 130 -31.48 -13.38 10.57
CA LEU A 130 -31.66 -13.97 9.26
C LEU A 130 -31.63 -15.51 9.41
N ARG A 131 -32.74 -16.17 9.11
CA ARG A 131 -32.80 -17.63 9.07
C ARG A 131 -32.80 -18.08 7.63
N ILE A 132 -31.85 -18.93 7.26
CA ILE A 132 -31.70 -19.49 5.92
C ILE A 132 -32.04 -20.97 6.00
N ASP A 133 -32.98 -21.40 5.16
CA ASP A 133 -33.28 -22.82 4.97
C ASP A 133 -32.25 -23.42 4.00
N VAL A 134 -31.27 -24.13 4.57
CA VAL A 134 -30.14 -24.71 3.84
C VAL A 134 -30.61 -25.81 2.87
N ASP A 135 -31.60 -26.58 3.25
CA ASP A 135 -32.11 -27.70 2.42
C ASP A 135 -32.91 -27.14 1.23
N ALA A 136 -33.72 -26.09 1.46
CA ALA A 136 -34.43 -25.40 0.39
C ALA A 136 -33.43 -24.70 -0.58
N LEU A 137 -32.34 -24.08 -0.04
CA LEU A 137 -31.32 -23.50 -0.86
C LEU A 137 -30.60 -24.53 -1.73
N SER A 138 -30.23 -25.68 -1.15
CA SER A 138 -29.60 -26.78 -1.88
C SER A 138 -30.49 -27.33 -3.00
N ALA A 139 -31.79 -27.52 -2.71
CA ALA A 139 -32.76 -27.96 -3.70
C ALA A 139 -32.97 -26.97 -4.85
N ARG A 140 -32.98 -25.64 -4.54
CA ARG A 140 -33.12 -24.58 -5.55
C ARG A 140 -31.90 -24.40 -6.41
N LEU A 141 -30.70 -24.50 -5.83
CA LEU A 141 -29.42 -24.34 -6.58
C LEU A 141 -29.04 -25.63 -7.34
N GLY A 142 -29.62 -26.80 -6.99
CA GLY A 142 -29.24 -28.07 -7.59
C GLY A 142 -27.83 -28.55 -7.23
N CYS A 143 -27.23 -28.01 -6.18
CA CYS A 143 -25.91 -28.40 -5.69
C CYS A 143 -25.89 -28.51 -4.16
N PRO A 144 -24.96 -29.29 -3.57
CA PRO A 144 -24.83 -29.38 -2.13
C PRO A 144 -24.50 -28.03 -1.47
N VAL A 145 -25.27 -27.68 -0.42
CA VAL A 145 -25.00 -26.50 0.41
C VAL A 145 -24.61 -26.95 1.80
N VAL A 146 -23.42 -26.57 2.26
CA VAL A 146 -22.89 -26.98 3.57
C VAL A 146 -22.81 -25.78 4.50
N PRO A 147 -23.55 -25.80 5.63
CA PRO A 147 -23.52 -24.70 6.60
C PRO A 147 -22.21 -24.68 7.39
N LEU A 148 -21.56 -23.50 7.45
CA LEU A 148 -20.24 -23.33 8.05
C LEU A 148 -20.17 -22.11 9.00
N VAL A 149 -19.28 -22.23 10.00
CA VAL A 149 -18.72 -21.11 10.75
C VAL A 149 -17.19 -21.31 10.78
N SER A 150 -16.51 -20.84 9.73
CA SER A 150 -15.08 -21.11 9.52
C SER A 150 -14.19 -20.65 10.67
N THR A 151 -14.52 -19.55 11.35
CA THR A 151 -13.78 -19.05 12.51
C THR A 151 -13.78 -20.02 13.71
N ARG A 152 -14.81 -20.87 13.82
CA ARG A 152 -14.98 -21.86 14.89
C ARG A 152 -14.79 -23.29 14.43
N ALA A 153 -14.32 -23.50 13.21
CA ALA A 153 -14.19 -24.82 12.56
C ALA A 153 -15.49 -25.67 12.56
N ARG A 154 -16.68 -25.02 12.72
CA ARG A 154 -17.97 -25.72 12.71
C ARG A 154 -18.38 -26.01 11.27
N GLY A 155 -18.76 -27.28 10.98
CA GLY A 155 -19.20 -27.73 9.67
C GLY A 155 -18.08 -28.23 8.75
N ILE A 156 -16.80 -28.17 9.15
CA ILE A 156 -15.66 -28.61 8.33
C ILE A 156 -15.74 -30.10 7.98
N ASP A 157 -16.13 -30.95 8.92
CA ASP A 157 -16.27 -32.40 8.66
C ASP A 157 -17.44 -32.70 7.73
N ALA A 158 -18.53 -31.93 7.83
CA ALA A 158 -19.66 -32.04 6.89
C ALA A 158 -19.22 -31.65 5.47
N LEU A 159 -18.37 -30.61 5.33
CA LEU A 159 -17.81 -30.22 4.04
C LEU A 159 -16.91 -31.31 3.44
N LYS A 160 -16.06 -31.95 4.24
CA LYS A 160 -15.22 -33.07 3.80
C LYS A 160 -16.07 -34.25 3.33
N LEU A 161 -17.15 -34.55 4.05
CA LEU A 161 -18.09 -35.60 3.66
C LEU A 161 -18.84 -35.24 2.38
N ALA A 162 -19.22 -33.98 2.20
CA ALA A 162 -19.84 -33.50 0.97
C ALA A 162 -18.92 -33.63 -0.25
N ILE A 163 -17.61 -33.37 -0.07
CA ILE A 163 -16.59 -33.57 -1.11
C ILE A 163 -16.53 -35.06 -1.53
N ASP A 164 -16.51 -35.99 -0.57
CA ASP A 164 -16.42 -37.43 -0.87
C ASP A 164 -17.68 -37.96 -1.55
N ARG A 165 -18.86 -37.39 -1.26
CA ARG A 165 -20.16 -37.83 -1.80
C ARG A 165 -20.55 -37.13 -3.11
N HIS A 166 -19.82 -36.10 -3.52
CA HIS A 166 -20.21 -35.30 -4.68
C HIS A 166 -20.09 -36.09 -5.99
N THR A 167 -21.19 -36.20 -6.71
CA THR A 167 -21.27 -36.92 -7.99
C THR A 167 -21.60 -36.00 -9.18
N GLY A 168 -21.69 -34.71 -8.95
CA GLY A 168 -22.08 -33.69 -9.93
C GLY A 168 -23.28 -32.85 -9.48
N ASN A 169 -23.55 -31.76 -10.19
CA ASN A 169 -24.71 -30.92 -9.90
C ASN A 169 -25.95 -31.46 -10.63
N ALA A 170 -27.14 -31.24 -10.07
CA ALA A 170 -28.40 -31.49 -10.79
C ALA A 170 -28.53 -30.47 -11.96
N ASP A 171 -29.10 -30.91 -13.06
CA ASP A 171 -29.36 -30.04 -14.20
C ASP A 171 -30.65 -29.23 -13.93
N VAL A 172 -30.49 -28.08 -13.30
CA VAL A 172 -31.57 -27.14 -12.97
C VAL A 172 -31.40 -25.88 -13.80
N GLU A 173 -32.47 -25.49 -14.49
CA GLU A 173 -32.52 -24.18 -15.17
C GLU A 173 -32.76 -23.10 -14.12
N LEU A 174 -31.69 -22.32 -13.82
CA LEU A 174 -31.69 -21.36 -12.72
C LEU A 174 -32.15 -19.98 -13.17
N VAL A 175 -31.81 -19.58 -14.42
CA VAL A 175 -32.04 -18.23 -14.94
C VAL A 175 -32.84 -18.31 -16.23
N HIS A 176 -33.93 -17.56 -16.31
CA HIS A 176 -34.76 -17.47 -17.50
C HIS A 176 -34.41 -16.21 -18.31
N TYR A 177 -33.64 -16.41 -19.37
CA TYR A 177 -33.27 -15.33 -20.28
C TYR A 177 -34.35 -15.07 -21.34
N ALA A 178 -34.44 -13.82 -21.82
CA ALA A 178 -35.32 -13.46 -22.91
C ALA A 178 -34.95 -14.25 -24.19
N GLN A 179 -35.98 -14.65 -24.97
CA GLN A 179 -35.79 -15.46 -26.18
C GLN A 179 -34.83 -14.84 -27.22
N PRO A 180 -34.81 -13.52 -27.45
CA PRO A 180 -33.84 -12.91 -28.36
C PRO A 180 -32.39 -13.14 -27.92
N LEU A 181 -32.09 -13.04 -26.58
CA LEU A 181 -30.77 -13.29 -26.03
C LEU A 181 -30.32 -14.74 -26.22
N LEU A 182 -31.20 -15.69 -25.91
CA LEU A 182 -30.90 -17.12 -26.10
C LEU A 182 -30.68 -17.49 -27.57
N ARG A 183 -31.43 -16.87 -28.50
CA ARG A 183 -31.27 -17.09 -29.92
C ARG A 183 -29.89 -16.64 -30.40
N GLU A 184 -29.48 -15.40 -30.11
CA GLU A 184 -28.22 -14.86 -30.58
C GLU A 184 -27.03 -15.52 -29.85
N ALA A 185 -27.14 -15.76 -28.53
CA ALA A 185 -26.13 -16.53 -27.78
C ALA A 185 -25.95 -17.94 -28.32
N GLY A 186 -27.07 -18.60 -28.70
CA GLY A 186 -27.07 -19.92 -29.32
C GLY A 186 -26.41 -19.94 -30.70
N GLN A 187 -26.62 -18.91 -31.51
CA GLN A 187 -25.95 -18.78 -32.81
C GLN A 187 -24.43 -18.58 -32.61
N LEU A 188 -24.01 -17.71 -31.70
CA LEU A 188 -22.59 -17.56 -31.34
C LEU A 188 -21.96 -18.84 -30.83
N ALA A 189 -22.70 -19.60 -30.00
CA ALA A 189 -22.26 -20.88 -29.44
C ALA A 189 -22.04 -21.98 -30.52
N GLN A 190 -22.79 -21.96 -31.62
CA GLN A 190 -22.63 -22.88 -32.75
C GLN A 190 -21.33 -22.65 -33.54
N GLU A 191 -20.82 -21.43 -33.53
CA GLU A 191 -19.58 -21.06 -34.24
C GLU A 191 -18.32 -21.31 -33.40
N MET A 192 -18.47 -21.66 -32.09
CA MET A 192 -17.36 -21.99 -31.20
C MET A 192 -16.91 -23.43 -31.37
N ASP A 193 -15.68 -23.71 -30.91
CA ASP A 193 -15.09 -25.04 -30.98
C ASP A 193 -15.98 -26.10 -30.31
N ASN A 194 -16.33 -27.14 -31.05
CA ASN A 194 -17.16 -28.27 -30.61
C ASN A 194 -16.48 -29.13 -29.54
N SER A 195 -15.21 -28.96 -29.25
CA SER A 195 -14.53 -29.64 -28.15
C SER A 195 -15.04 -29.17 -26.77
N MET A 196 -15.63 -27.97 -26.68
CA MET A 196 -16.22 -27.45 -25.44
C MET A 196 -17.64 -27.98 -25.23
N PRO A 197 -18.05 -28.22 -23.95
CA PRO A 197 -19.43 -28.57 -23.62
C PRO A 197 -20.42 -27.54 -24.12
N ALA A 198 -21.60 -27.98 -24.62
CA ALA A 198 -22.62 -27.07 -25.18
C ALA A 198 -23.06 -26.00 -24.18
N ARG A 199 -23.16 -26.34 -22.89
CA ARG A 199 -23.53 -25.42 -21.80
C ARG A 199 -22.48 -24.30 -21.61
N GLN A 200 -21.22 -24.66 -21.70
CA GLN A 200 -20.11 -23.69 -21.60
C GLN A 200 -20.08 -22.76 -22.82
N ARG A 201 -20.32 -23.25 -24.02
CA ARG A 201 -20.42 -22.44 -25.24
C ARG A 201 -21.58 -21.43 -25.18
N LEU A 202 -22.76 -21.88 -24.70
CA LEU A 202 -23.91 -20.99 -24.51
C LEU A 202 -23.60 -19.89 -23.48
N TRP A 203 -22.96 -20.26 -22.36
CA TRP A 203 -22.54 -19.29 -21.35
C TRP A 203 -21.55 -18.27 -21.91
N LEU A 204 -20.54 -18.71 -22.69
CA LEU A 204 -19.60 -17.80 -23.35
C LEU A 204 -20.32 -16.87 -24.34
N GLY A 205 -21.30 -17.36 -25.08
CA GLY A 205 -22.14 -16.54 -25.96
C GLY A 205 -22.88 -15.43 -25.19
N LEU A 206 -23.49 -15.76 -24.06
CA LEU A 206 -24.14 -14.77 -23.19
C LEU A 206 -23.14 -13.76 -22.62
N GLN A 207 -21.95 -14.21 -22.19
CA GLN A 207 -20.90 -13.33 -21.67
C GLN A 207 -20.39 -12.35 -22.75
N MET A 208 -20.25 -12.83 -24.00
CA MET A 208 -19.87 -11.95 -25.13
C MET A 208 -20.93 -10.87 -25.39
N LEU A 209 -22.23 -11.23 -25.31
CA LEU A 209 -23.33 -10.28 -25.45
C LEU A 209 -23.41 -9.30 -24.28
N GLU A 210 -23.01 -9.71 -23.06
CA GLU A 210 -22.86 -8.88 -21.88
C GLU A 210 -21.67 -7.89 -22.00
N GLY A 211 -20.78 -8.09 -23.00
CA GLY A 211 -19.63 -7.24 -23.26
C GLY A 211 -18.32 -7.73 -22.63
N ASP A 212 -18.25 -9.01 -22.26
CA ASP A 212 -17.05 -9.59 -21.66
C ASP A 212 -15.91 -9.72 -22.67
N ILE A 213 -14.83 -8.99 -22.42
CA ILE A 213 -13.64 -8.95 -23.29
C ILE A 213 -12.88 -10.28 -23.25
N TYR A 214 -12.89 -10.97 -22.11
CA TYR A 214 -12.14 -12.21 -21.93
C TYR A 214 -12.81 -13.36 -22.69
N SER A 215 -14.13 -13.47 -22.62
CA SER A 215 -14.90 -14.46 -23.37
C SER A 215 -14.75 -14.28 -24.89
N ARG A 216 -14.61 -13.04 -25.34
CA ARG A 216 -14.31 -12.72 -26.74
C ARG A 216 -12.97 -13.33 -27.21
N ALA A 217 -11.95 -13.35 -26.34
CA ALA A 217 -10.66 -13.96 -26.67
C ALA A 217 -10.71 -15.51 -26.74
N TYR A 218 -11.66 -16.12 -26.03
CA TYR A 218 -11.88 -17.58 -26.05
C TYR A 218 -12.77 -18.06 -27.19
N ALA A 219 -13.56 -17.17 -27.77
CA ALA A 219 -14.61 -17.51 -28.73
C ALA A 219 -14.12 -17.78 -30.17
N GLY A 220 -12.83 -17.54 -30.47
CA GLY A 220 -12.29 -17.75 -31.82
C GLY A 220 -13.08 -17.03 -32.92
N ASP A 221 -13.49 -17.74 -33.97
CA ASP A 221 -14.21 -17.18 -35.12
C ASP A 221 -15.59 -16.59 -34.78
N ALA A 222 -16.19 -16.99 -33.65
CA ALA A 222 -17.45 -16.42 -33.16
C ALA A 222 -17.32 -14.94 -32.76
N ALA A 223 -16.10 -14.49 -32.40
CA ALA A 223 -15.84 -13.09 -32.07
C ALA A 223 -16.13 -12.11 -33.23
N ASP A 224 -15.91 -12.52 -34.46
CA ASP A 224 -16.14 -11.68 -35.64
C ASP A 224 -17.64 -11.47 -35.94
N LYS A 225 -18.49 -12.35 -35.42
CA LYS A 225 -19.96 -12.25 -35.58
C LYS A 225 -20.65 -11.49 -34.47
N LEU A 226 -19.90 -11.13 -33.39
CA LEU A 226 -20.45 -10.46 -32.22
C LEU A 226 -21.10 -9.12 -32.57
N ASP A 227 -20.44 -8.31 -33.40
CA ASP A 227 -20.93 -6.97 -33.78
C ASP A 227 -22.26 -7.06 -34.54
N VAL A 228 -22.44 -8.13 -35.34
CA VAL A 228 -23.69 -8.40 -36.05
C VAL A 228 -24.80 -8.87 -35.10
N ALA A 229 -24.46 -9.71 -34.13
CA ALA A 229 -25.42 -10.17 -33.14
C ALA A 229 -25.86 -9.01 -32.22
N GLN A 230 -24.95 -8.15 -31.81
CA GLN A 230 -25.26 -6.96 -31.03
C GLN A 230 -26.13 -5.96 -31.81
N ALA A 231 -25.86 -5.74 -33.07
CA ALA A 231 -26.69 -4.87 -33.93
C ALA A 231 -28.13 -5.41 -34.05
N ARG A 232 -28.33 -6.72 -34.19
CA ARG A 232 -29.66 -7.32 -34.22
C ARG A 232 -30.39 -7.20 -32.89
N LEU A 233 -29.67 -7.39 -31.77
CA LEU A 233 -30.25 -7.26 -30.45
C LEU A 233 -30.61 -5.84 -30.08
N SER A 234 -29.84 -4.84 -30.55
CA SER A 234 -30.15 -3.43 -30.30
C SER A 234 -31.46 -2.95 -30.92
N ASP A 235 -31.97 -3.66 -31.95
CA ASP A 235 -33.29 -3.42 -32.54
C ASP A 235 -34.45 -4.01 -31.69
N GLU A 236 -34.19 -5.07 -30.90
CA GLU A 236 -35.16 -5.78 -30.07
C GLU A 236 -35.07 -5.47 -28.59
N LEU A 237 -33.85 -5.11 -28.10
CA LEU A 237 -33.53 -4.87 -26.67
C LEU A 237 -32.60 -3.64 -26.59
N ASP A 238 -32.97 -2.68 -25.76
CA ASP A 238 -32.19 -1.43 -25.60
C ASP A 238 -30.74 -1.67 -25.09
N ASP A 239 -30.54 -2.58 -24.12
CA ASP A 239 -29.23 -2.91 -23.54
C ASP A 239 -29.16 -4.41 -23.16
N PRO A 240 -28.52 -5.25 -24.00
CA PRO A 240 -28.39 -6.70 -23.72
C PRO A 240 -27.73 -7.02 -22.39
N ALA A 241 -26.70 -6.25 -21.97
CA ALA A 241 -25.98 -6.47 -20.73
C ALA A 241 -26.89 -6.25 -19.50
N LEU A 242 -27.71 -5.21 -19.55
CA LEU A 242 -28.68 -4.91 -18.50
C LEU A 242 -29.72 -6.03 -18.37
N HIS A 243 -30.24 -6.54 -19.50
CA HIS A 243 -31.22 -7.62 -19.50
C HIS A 243 -30.65 -8.94 -18.96
N ILE A 244 -29.39 -9.26 -19.25
CA ILE A 244 -28.70 -10.45 -18.71
C ILE A 244 -28.53 -10.31 -17.18
N ALA A 245 -28.06 -9.15 -16.73
CA ALA A 245 -27.90 -8.88 -15.30
C ALA A 245 -29.25 -8.93 -14.55
N ASP A 246 -30.30 -8.31 -15.11
CA ASP A 246 -31.63 -8.28 -14.52
C ASP A 246 -32.23 -9.69 -14.40
N ALA A 247 -32.09 -10.53 -15.42
CA ALA A 247 -32.55 -11.92 -15.37
C ALA A 247 -31.88 -12.72 -14.23
N ARG A 248 -30.55 -12.55 -14.02
CA ARG A 248 -29.83 -13.15 -12.89
C ARG A 248 -30.32 -12.62 -11.55
N TYR A 249 -30.49 -11.30 -11.40
CA TYR A 249 -30.98 -10.72 -10.15
C TYR A 249 -32.43 -11.13 -9.85
N GLN A 250 -33.30 -11.26 -10.83
CA GLN A 250 -34.66 -11.79 -10.66
C GLN A 250 -34.63 -13.26 -10.17
N ALA A 251 -33.76 -14.08 -10.74
CA ALA A 251 -33.58 -15.47 -10.29
C ALA A 251 -33.07 -15.52 -8.83
N ILE A 252 -32.10 -14.66 -8.47
CA ILE A 252 -31.60 -14.56 -7.10
C ILE A 252 -32.69 -14.13 -6.14
N ALA A 253 -33.46 -13.11 -6.47
CA ALA A 253 -34.57 -12.66 -5.64
C ALA A 253 -35.60 -13.76 -5.40
N ALA A 254 -35.98 -14.49 -6.46
CA ALA A 254 -36.91 -15.62 -6.33
C ALA A 254 -36.36 -16.78 -5.46
N ILE A 255 -35.04 -17.01 -5.47
CA ILE A 255 -34.40 -17.98 -4.58
C ILE A 255 -34.42 -17.46 -3.15
N CYS A 256 -34.01 -16.22 -2.92
CA CYS A 256 -33.92 -15.61 -1.59
C CYS A 256 -35.29 -15.49 -0.91
N ASP A 257 -36.35 -15.16 -1.64
CA ASP A 257 -37.73 -15.07 -1.12
C ASP A 257 -38.23 -16.40 -0.55
N VAL A 258 -37.82 -17.55 -1.14
CA VAL A 258 -38.19 -18.87 -0.66
C VAL A 258 -37.30 -19.35 0.49
N VAL A 259 -36.03 -19.03 0.46
CA VAL A 259 -34.99 -19.56 1.34
C VAL A 259 -34.76 -18.75 2.59
N SER A 260 -34.96 -17.42 2.50
CA SER A 260 -34.67 -16.52 3.62
C SER A 260 -35.96 -15.98 4.24
N ASN A 261 -36.26 -16.39 5.48
CA ASN A 261 -37.24 -15.72 6.31
C ASN A 261 -36.55 -14.55 7.04
N ALA A 262 -36.55 -13.39 6.43
CA ALA A 262 -36.11 -12.15 7.09
C ALA A 262 -37.17 -11.74 8.14
N LEU A 263 -36.97 -12.12 9.39
CA LEU A 263 -37.62 -11.43 10.49
C LEU A 263 -37.00 -10.03 10.58
N THR A 264 -37.48 -9.08 9.75
CA THR A 264 -37.07 -7.68 9.71
C THR A 264 -35.59 -7.49 10.12
N ALA A 265 -34.70 -7.67 9.15
CA ALA A 265 -33.29 -7.30 9.33
C ALA A 265 -33.20 -5.77 9.37
N GLU A 266 -33.52 -5.16 10.53
CA GLU A 266 -33.08 -3.80 10.78
C GLU A 266 -31.55 -3.83 10.86
N PRO A 267 -30.84 -3.04 10.01
CA PRO A 267 -29.41 -2.85 10.19
C PRO A 267 -29.17 -2.46 11.65
N SER A 268 -28.08 -2.94 12.24
CA SER A 268 -27.77 -2.65 13.66
C SER A 268 -28.01 -1.16 13.89
N ARG A 269 -28.94 -0.80 14.78
CA ARG A 269 -29.34 0.61 15.05
C ARG A 269 -28.13 1.48 15.34
N PHE A 270 -27.10 0.89 15.94
CA PHE A 270 -25.83 1.55 16.21
C PHE A 270 -25.09 1.88 14.91
N THR A 271 -24.90 0.91 13.99
CA THR A 271 -24.23 1.15 12.70
C THR A 271 -24.97 2.21 11.89
N ALA A 272 -26.29 2.13 11.78
CA ALA A 272 -27.09 3.11 11.05
C ALA A 272 -27.01 4.52 11.67
N ALA A 273 -27.02 4.63 13.01
CA ALA A 273 -26.89 5.91 13.70
C ALA A 273 -25.51 6.54 13.48
N VAL A 274 -24.44 5.76 13.57
CA VAL A 274 -23.05 6.22 13.31
C VAL A 274 -22.89 6.58 11.85
N ASP A 275 -23.37 5.76 10.91
CA ASP A 275 -23.27 6.01 9.47
C ASP A 275 -24.00 7.29 9.05
N LYS A 276 -25.12 7.63 9.66
CA LYS A 276 -25.84 8.90 9.43
C LYS A 276 -24.95 10.12 9.69
N ILE A 277 -24.02 10.02 10.64
CA ILE A 277 -23.09 11.11 11.00
C ILE A 277 -21.82 11.03 10.15
N VAL A 278 -21.21 9.87 10.07
CA VAL A 278 -19.90 9.65 9.40
C VAL A 278 -19.99 9.79 7.89
N LEU A 279 -21.09 9.34 7.27
CA LEU A 279 -21.32 9.44 5.83
C LEU A 279 -21.99 10.75 5.41
N ASN A 280 -22.22 11.66 6.35
CA ASN A 280 -22.81 12.96 6.04
C ASN A 280 -21.89 13.75 5.11
N ARG A 281 -22.47 14.35 4.06
CA ARG A 281 -21.74 15.09 3.02
C ARG A 281 -20.84 16.22 3.55
N PHE A 282 -21.27 16.89 4.64
CA PHE A 282 -20.55 18.01 5.24
C PHE A 282 -19.70 17.60 6.44
N LEU A 283 -20.20 16.66 7.26
CA LEU A 283 -19.53 16.22 8.48
C LEU A 283 -18.50 15.09 8.23
N GLY A 284 -18.66 14.32 7.17
CA GLY A 284 -17.81 13.15 6.90
C GLY A 284 -16.34 13.51 6.77
N LEU A 285 -16.00 14.56 6.02
CA LEU A 285 -14.62 15.00 5.87
C LEU A 285 -14.01 15.56 7.18
N PRO A 286 -14.65 16.48 7.92
CA PRO A 286 -14.17 16.90 9.23
C PRO A 286 -13.98 15.76 10.24
N ILE A 287 -14.93 14.82 10.32
CA ILE A 287 -14.83 13.64 11.20
C ILE A 287 -13.65 12.76 10.79
N PHE A 288 -13.48 12.53 9.50
CA PHE A 288 -12.33 11.78 9.00
C PHE A 288 -11.01 12.45 9.40
N LEU A 289 -10.88 13.76 9.19
CA LEU A 289 -9.68 14.51 9.58
C LEU A 289 -9.44 14.45 11.09
N LEU A 290 -10.50 14.53 11.90
CA LEU A 290 -10.42 14.40 13.36
C LEU A 290 -9.93 12.99 13.77
N VAL A 291 -10.49 11.93 13.20
CA VAL A 291 -10.07 10.54 13.49
C VAL A 291 -8.61 10.33 13.11
N MET A 292 -8.19 10.81 11.94
CA MET A 292 -6.79 10.74 11.50
C MET A 292 -5.87 11.57 12.39
N TYR A 293 -6.30 12.77 12.80
CA TYR A 293 -5.54 13.60 13.74
C TYR A 293 -5.32 12.89 15.07
N VAL A 294 -6.36 12.32 15.65
CA VAL A 294 -6.27 11.54 16.90
C VAL A 294 -5.36 10.33 16.73
N MET A 295 -5.47 9.62 15.62
CA MET A 295 -4.59 8.50 15.31
C MET A 295 -3.11 8.92 15.28
N PHE A 296 -2.78 9.99 14.55
CA PHE A 296 -1.40 10.49 14.47
C PHE A 296 -0.92 11.02 15.82
N LEU A 297 -1.74 11.77 16.53
CA LEU A 297 -1.41 12.29 17.86
C LEU A 297 -1.06 11.15 18.83
N LEU A 298 -1.85 10.10 18.88
CA LEU A 298 -1.57 8.95 19.73
C LEU A 298 -0.32 8.18 19.24
N ALA A 299 -0.16 7.98 17.94
CA ALA A 299 0.98 7.26 17.39
C ALA A 299 2.31 7.99 17.63
N ILE A 300 2.34 9.31 17.46
CA ILE A 300 3.54 10.13 17.65
C ILE A 300 3.84 10.26 19.14
N ASN A 301 2.87 10.63 19.96
CA ASN A 301 3.12 10.89 21.39
C ASN A 301 3.47 9.60 22.16
N ILE A 302 2.69 8.53 22.00
CA ILE A 302 2.99 7.25 22.70
C ILE A 302 4.22 6.58 22.09
N GLY A 303 4.35 6.62 20.75
CA GLY A 303 5.52 6.07 20.05
C GLY A 303 6.79 6.84 20.37
N GLY A 304 6.73 8.18 20.43
CA GLY A 304 7.84 9.05 20.82
C GLY A 304 8.25 8.86 22.29
N ALA A 305 7.28 8.75 23.19
CA ALA A 305 7.57 8.50 24.61
C ALA A 305 8.31 7.17 24.87
N LEU A 306 8.16 6.19 23.98
CA LEU A 306 8.89 4.92 24.03
C LEU A 306 10.23 4.97 23.27
N GLN A 307 10.52 6.04 22.53
CA GLN A 307 11.71 6.15 21.70
C GLN A 307 13.02 6.14 22.50
N PRO A 308 13.17 6.84 23.66
CA PRO A 308 14.43 6.93 24.39
C PRO A 308 15.00 5.57 24.82
N ILE A 309 14.16 4.59 25.18
CA ILE A 309 14.65 3.25 25.54
C ILE A 309 15.27 2.52 24.34
N PHE A 310 14.73 2.73 23.13
CA PHE A 310 15.27 2.14 21.92
C PHE A 310 16.51 2.90 21.43
N ASP A 311 16.52 4.21 21.56
CA ASP A 311 17.64 5.07 21.16
C ASP A 311 18.81 4.91 22.12
N GLY A 312 18.65 5.30 23.39
CA GLY A 312 19.69 5.17 24.40
C GLY A 312 20.15 3.72 24.59
N GLY A 313 19.20 2.75 24.58
CA GLY A 313 19.54 1.33 24.66
C GLY A 313 20.35 0.84 23.46
N SER A 314 20.06 1.31 22.24
CA SER A 314 20.85 0.93 21.05
C SER A 314 22.21 1.65 20.99
N VAL A 315 22.31 2.89 21.43
CA VAL A 315 23.60 3.59 21.59
C VAL A 315 24.48 2.86 22.60
N ALA A 316 23.94 2.59 23.78
CA ALA A 316 24.67 1.90 24.85
C ALA A 316 25.22 0.53 24.40
N ILE A 317 24.42 -0.26 23.66
CA ILE A 317 24.82 -1.62 23.28
C ILE A 317 25.68 -1.62 22.01
N PHE A 318 25.24 -0.92 20.95
CA PHE A 318 25.82 -1.07 19.61
C PHE A 318 26.83 0.02 19.24
N VAL A 319 26.84 1.15 19.95
CA VAL A 319 27.83 2.22 19.72
C VAL A 319 28.87 2.20 20.84
N HIS A 320 28.48 2.59 22.06
CA HIS A 320 29.38 2.65 23.21
C HIS A 320 29.92 1.29 23.63
N GLY A 321 29.06 0.25 23.61
CA GLY A 321 29.49 -1.12 23.91
C GLY A 321 30.55 -1.65 22.94
N ILE A 322 30.44 -1.34 21.63
CA ILE A 322 31.46 -1.69 20.63
C ILE A 322 32.73 -0.86 20.83
N GLN A 323 32.63 0.42 21.17
CA GLN A 323 33.80 1.27 21.49
C GLN A 323 34.54 0.75 22.73
N TRP A 324 33.80 0.40 23.78
CA TRP A 324 34.37 -0.21 24.98
C TRP A 324 35.04 -1.56 24.68
N LEU A 325 34.40 -2.40 23.87
CA LEU A 325 34.94 -3.69 23.46
C LEU A 325 36.23 -3.52 22.65
N GLY A 326 36.25 -2.56 21.72
CA GLY A 326 37.41 -2.20 20.92
C GLY A 326 38.58 -1.73 21.80
N TYR A 327 38.29 -0.88 22.77
CA TYR A 327 39.27 -0.43 23.76
C TYR A 327 39.85 -1.60 24.61
N THR A 328 38.98 -2.48 25.09
CA THR A 328 39.38 -3.63 25.95
C THR A 328 40.16 -4.68 25.16
N LEU A 329 39.80 -4.93 23.90
CA LEU A 329 40.47 -5.90 23.03
C LEU A 329 41.63 -5.31 22.21
N HIS A 330 41.95 -4.02 22.41
CA HIS A 330 42.97 -3.29 21.66
C HIS A 330 42.83 -3.36 20.16
N PHE A 331 41.60 -3.20 19.65
CA PHE A 331 41.35 -3.14 18.22
C PHE A 331 42.00 -1.86 17.63
N PRO A 332 42.43 -1.90 16.35
CA PRO A 332 42.81 -0.68 15.66
C PRO A 332 41.65 0.34 15.65
N GLU A 333 41.98 1.59 15.88
CA GLU A 333 41.01 2.69 16.02
C GLU A 333 40.03 2.77 14.83
N TRP A 334 40.53 2.65 13.60
CA TRP A 334 39.71 2.63 12.40
C TRP A 334 38.66 1.52 12.39
N LEU A 335 39.01 0.33 12.95
CA LEU A 335 38.08 -0.81 13.03
C LEU A 335 37.00 -0.57 14.07
N THR A 336 37.36 0.03 15.22
CA THR A 336 36.43 0.38 16.29
C THR A 336 35.43 1.42 15.80
N ILE A 337 35.90 2.47 15.13
CA ILE A 337 35.05 3.52 14.52
C ILE A 337 34.12 2.93 13.47
N PHE A 338 34.66 2.08 12.57
CA PHE A 338 33.86 1.44 11.52
C PHE A 338 32.75 0.55 12.08
N LEU A 339 33.04 -0.24 13.12
CA LEU A 339 32.05 -1.11 13.74
C LEU A 339 31.03 -0.30 14.58
N ALA A 340 31.50 0.62 15.40
CA ALA A 340 30.64 1.40 16.30
C ALA A 340 29.76 2.40 15.52
N GLN A 341 30.36 3.23 14.69
CA GLN A 341 29.62 4.26 13.95
C GLN A 341 28.98 3.72 12.67
N GLY A 342 29.61 2.80 11.96
CA GLY A 342 29.07 2.23 10.73
C GLY A 342 27.92 1.25 11.01
N ILE A 343 28.19 0.15 11.70
CA ILE A 343 27.20 -0.88 12.00
C ILE A 343 26.31 -0.45 13.18
N GLY A 344 26.91 -0.05 14.30
CA GLY A 344 26.21 0.38 15.51
C GLY A 344 25.31 1.59 15.23
N GLY A 345 25.84 2.65 14.62
CA GLY A 345 25.08 3.83 14.20
C GLY A 345 23.98 3.53 13.19
N GLY A 346 24.21 2.57 12.27
CA GLY A 346 23.19 2.10 11.35
C GLY A 346 22.03 1.37 12.05
N ILE A 347 22.30 0.58 13.06
CA ILE A 347 21.28 -0.07 13.88
C ILE A 347 20.55 0.99 14.73
N ASN A 348 21.29 1.92 15.33
CA ASN A 348 20.72 3.04 16.08
C ASN A 348 19.80 3.93 15.23
N THR A 349 20.05 4.10 13.95
CA THR A 349 19.13 4.84 13.06
C THR A 349 17.78 4.14 12.89
N VAL A 350 17.71 2.81 13.05
CA VAL A 350 16.47 2.03 12.79
C VAL A 350 15.67 1.77 14.05
N LEU A 351 16.34 1.45 15.18
CA LEU A 351 15.67 1.01 16.42
C LEU A 351 14.76 2.08 17.05
N PRO A 352 15.10 3.36 17.11
CA PRO A 352 14.23 4.41 17.63
C PRO A 352 12.92 4.57 16.86
N LEU A 353 12.88 4.17 15.58
CA LEU A 353 11.67 4.25 14.75
C LEU A 353 10.68 3.12 15.03
N VAL A 354 11.13 2.04 15.68
CA VAL A 354 10.31 0.83 15.90
C VAL A 354 9.05 1.12 16.72
N PRO A 355 9.08 1.81 17.88
CA PRO A 355 7.88 2.07 18.65
C PRO A 355 6.89 2.98 17.92
N GLN A 356 7.36 4.03 17.29
CA GLN A 356 6.52 4.98 16.56
C GLN A 356 5.81 4.34 15.36
N ILE A 357 6.55 3.57 14.54
CA ILE A 357 5.98 2.82 13.42
C ILE A 357 5.06 1.70 13.90
N GLY A 358 5.42 1.03 15.02
CA GLY A 358 4.59 0.01 15.64
C GLY A 358 3.24 0.54 16.08
N MET A 359 3.21 1.68 16.78
CA MET A 359 1.97 2.34 17.21
C MET A 359 1.14 2.78 16.01
N MET A 360 1.75 3.32 14.97
CA MET A 360 1.04 3.69 13.75
C MET A 360 0.40 2.48 13.06
N TYR A 361 1.10 1.34 12.94
CA TYR A 361 0.50 0.12 12.39
C TYR A 361 -0.61 -0.44 13.26
N LEU A 362 -0.50 -0.31 14.60
CA LEU A 362 -1.53 -0.74 15.53
C LEU A 362 -2.84 0.03 15.32
N PHE A 363 -2.76 1.36 15.28
CA PHE A 363 -3.94 2.21 15.06
C PHE A 363 -4.51 2.06 13.65
N LEU A 364 -3.65 1.94 12.64
CA LEU A 364 -4.09 1.70 11.27
C LEU A 364 -4.84 0.36 11.16
N SER A 365 -4.33 -0.71 11.75
CA SER A 365 -5.01 -2.01 11.80
C SER A 365 -6.31 -1.94 12.59
N PHE A 366 -6.37 -1.15 13.66
CA PHE A 366 -7.60 -0.91 14.41
C PHE A 366 -8.67 -0.23 13.53
N LEU A 367 -8.32 0.83 12.79
CA LEU A 367 -9.24 1.53 11.91
C LEU A 367 -9.70 0.65 10.73
N GLU A 368 -8.79 -0.18 10.21
CA GLU A 368 -9.08 -1.13 9.14
C GLU A 368 -10.05 -2.20 9.62
N ASP A 369 -9.74 -2.90 10.71
CA ASP A 369 -10.56 -3.98 11.25
C ASP A 369 -11.91 -3.48 11.81
N SER A 370 -11.99 -2.24 12.31
CA SER A 370 -13.26 -1.67 12.81
C SER A 370 -14.29 -1.40 11.71
N GLY A 371 -13.89 -1.38 10.43
CA GLY A 371 -14.72 -1.05 9.29
C GLY A 371 -14.84 0.46 9.01
N TYR A 372 -14.11 1.30 9.76
CA TYR A 372 -14.13 2.75 9.54
C TYR A 372 -13.47 3.16 8.20
N MET A 373 -12.39 2.47 7.79
CA MET A 373 -11.66 2.81 6.57
C MET A 373 -12.50 2.70 5.29
N ALA A 374 -13.47 1.78 5.26
CA ALA A 374 -14.42 1.66 4.15
C ALA A 374 -15.27 2.93 3.99
N ARG A 375 -15.74 3.49 5.11
CA ARG A 375 -16.55 4.72 5.12
C ARG A 375 -15.73 5.95 4.73
N ALA A 376 -14.50 6.03 5.23
CA ALA A 376 -13.56 7.08 4.85
C ALA A 376 -13.31 7.08 3.33
N ALA A 377 -13.08 5.90 2.74
CA ALA A 377 -12.93 5.73 1.29
C ALA A 377 -14.18 6.18 0.53
N PHE A 378 -15.37 5.83 1.02
CA PHE A 378 -16.63 6.24 0.40
C PHE A 378 -16.85 7.76 0.44
N VAL A 379 -16.58 8.41 1.56
CA VAL A 379 -16.72 9.88 1.70
C VAL A 379 -15.80 10.62 0.73
N MET A 380 -14.58 10.08 0.49
CA MET A 380 -13.56 10.70 -0.34
C MET A 380 -13.65 10.33 -1.82
N ASP A 381 -14.51 9.38 -2.20
CA ASP A 381 -14.56 8.82 -3.54
C ASP A 381 -14.78 9.90 -4.60
N ARG A 382 -15.70 10.84 -4.39
CA ARG A 382 -15.95 11.94 -5.35
C ARG A 382 -14.72 12.81 -5.62
N LEU A 383 -13.91 13.08 -4.59
CA LEU A 383 -12.68 13.87 -4.72
C LEU A 383 -11.62 13.08 -5.50
N MET A 384 -11.49 11.79 -5.19
CA MET A 384 -10.52 10.91 -5.84
C MET A 384 -10.87 10.64 -7.31
N GLN A 385 -12.15 10.48 -7.64
CA GLN A 385 -12.61 10.31 -9.02
C GLN A 385 -12.20 11.50 -9.93
N ALA A 386 -12.20 12.73 -9.41
CA ALA A 386 -11.70 13.89 -10.15
C ALA A 386 -10.23 13.73 -10.58
N LEU A 387 -9.43 13.04 -9.77
CA LEU A 387 -8.04 12.70 -10.07
C LEU A 387 -7.92 11.44 -10.95
N GLY A 388 -9.02 10.73 -11.21
CA GLY A 388 -9.02 9.44 -11.92
C GLY A 388 -8.56 8.28 -11.04
N LEU A 389 -8.82 8.36 -9.74
CA LEU A 389 -8.52 7.35 -8.72
C LEU A 389 -9.81 6.94 -8.01
N PRO A 390 -9.96 5.69 -7.53
CA PRO A 390 -11.07 5.29 -6.67
C PRO A 390 -10.88 5.83 -5.26
N GLY A 391 -11.97 5.94 -4.50
CA GLY A 391 -11.95 6.42 -3.11
C GLY A 391 -11.01 5.65 -2.20
N LYS A 392 -10.80 4.35 -2.43
CA LYS A 392 -9.82 3.52 -1.71
C LYS A 392 -8.39 4.09 -1.76
N SER A 393 -8.01 4.82 -2.82
CA SER A 393 -6.68 5.42 -2.97
C SER A 393 -6.40 6.51 -1.96
N PHE A 394 -7.44 7.12 -1.40
CA PHE A 394 -7.30 8.20 -0.41
C PHE A 394 -6.64 7.72 0.89
N VAL A 395 -6.98 6.49 1.31
CA VAL A 395 -6.46 5.90 2.55
C VAL A 395 -4.92 5.80 2.56
N PRO A 396 -4.28 5.16 1.58
CA PRO A 396 -2.82 5.17 1.47
C PRO A 396 -2.23 6.59 1.44
N LEU A 397 -2.83 7.52 0.70
CA LEU A 397 -2.30 8.89 0.58
C LEU A 397 -2.30 9.63 1.92
N ILE A 398 -3.37 9.52 2.71
CA ILE A 398 -3.43 10.15 4.04
C ILE A 398 -2.44 9.52 5.02
N VAL A 399 -2.27 8.19 4.99
CA VAL A 399 -1.25 7.51 5.79
C VAL A 399 0.15 8.07 5.51
N GLY A 400 0.38 8.61 4.30
CA GLY A 400 1.60 9.29 3.90
C GLY A 400 1.97 10.52 4.75
N PHE A 401 1.02 11.18 5.39
CA PHE A 401 1.33 12.26 6.34
C PHE A 401 2.01 11.77 7.62
N GLY A 402 1.75 10.53 8.03
CA GLY A 402 2.49 9.90 9.14
C GLY A 402 3.81 9.31 8.63
N CYS A 403 3.73 8.37 7.69
CA CYS A 403 4.90 7.72 7.10
C CYS A 403 4.60 7.23 5.67
N ASN A 404 5.50 7.56 4.74
CA ASN A 404 5.36 7.21 3.34
C ASN A 404 5.58 5.70 3.06
N VAL A 405 6.26 4.95 3.94
CA VAL A 405 6.48 3.50 3.75
C VAL A 405 5.17 2.72 3.82
N PRO A 406 4.36 2.80 4.90
CA PRO A 406 3.06 2.15 4.94
C PRO A 406 2.07 2.71 3.92
N SER A 407 2.19 3.98 3.54
CA SER A 407 1.44 4.59 2.45
C SER A 407 1.64 3.83 1.13
N VAL A 408 2.90 3.66 0.70
CA VAL A 408 3.24 2.91 -0.51
C VAL A 408 2.83 1.46 -0.41
N MET A 409 3.06 0.82 0.74
CA MET A 409 2.64 -0.58 0.97
C MET A 409 1.12 -0.75 1.00
N GLY A 410 0.39 0.25 1.51
CA GLY A 410 -1.07 0.27 1.54
C GLY A 410 -1.70 0.33 0.15
N ALA A 411 -0.99 0.86 -0.84
CA ALA A 411 -1.48 0.93 -2.21
C ALA A 411 -1.72 -0.47 -2.85
N ARG A 412 -1.20 -1.56 -2.25
CA ARG A 412 -1.50 -2.94 -2.70
C ARG A 412 -2.97 -3.35 -2.52
N THR A 413 -3.74 -2.62 -1.70
CA THR A 413 -5.19 -2.84 -1.53
C THR A 413 -6.01 -2.35 -2.73
N LEU A 414 -5.37 -1.66 -3.67
CA LEU A 414 -6.00 -1.20 -4.90
C LEU A 414 -5.94 -2.30 -5.97
N ASP A 415 -7.07 -2.57 -6.56
CA ASP A 415 -7.28 -3.69 -7.47
C ASP A 415 -6.63 -3.42 -8.84
N ALA A 416 -6.82 -2.20 -9.39
CA ALA A 416 -6.28 -1.84 -10.69
C ALA A 416 -4.80 -1.43 -10.63
N PRO A 417 -3.90 -2.05 -11.44
CA PRO A 417 -2.47 -1.75 -11.45
C PRO A 417 -2.15 -0.27 -11.72
N ARG A 418 -2.94 0.39 -12.57
CA ARG A 418 -2.82 1.82 -12.89
C ARG A 418 -3.05 2.69 -11.66
N GLU A 419 -4.13 2.44 -10.95
CA GLU A 419 -4.54 3.20 -9.75
C GLU A 419 -3.53 3.02 -8.62
N ARG A 420 -3.08 1.76 -8.42
CA ARG A 420 -2.02 1.42 -7.49
C ARG A 420 -0.74 2.20 -7.78
N LEU A 421 -0.32 2.23 -9.04
CA LEU A 421 0.90 2.91 -9.43
C LEU A 421 0.80 4.43 -9.30
N MET A 422 -0.33 5.03 -9.70
CA MET A 422 -0.58 6.46 -9.50
C MET A 422 -0.51 6.84 -8.01
N THR A 423 -1.15 6.06 -7.15
CA THR A 423 -1.12 6.27 -5.70
C THR A 423 0.30 6.15 -5.14
N ILE A 424 1.08 5.15 -5.58
CA ILE A 424 2.49 4.97 -5.21
C ILE A 424 3.34 6.18 -5.62
N MET A 425 3.09 6.77 -6.78
CA MET A 425 3.86 7.93 -7.27
C MET A 425 3.48 9.25 -6.55
N MET A 426 2.25 9.37 -6.06
CA MET A 426 1.78 10.54 -5.31
C MET A 426 2.20 10.50 -3.83
N ALA A 427 2.24 9.30 -3.24
CA ALA A 427 2.51 9.10 -1.81
C ALA A 427 3.79 9.77 -1.27
N PRO A 428 4.95 9.73 -1.95
CA PRO A 428 6.18 10.36 -1.45
C PRO A 428 6.13 11.88 -1.35
N LEU A 429 5.18 12.53 -2.02
CA LEU A 429 5.01 13.98 -2.00
C LEU A 429 4.24 14.46 -0.76
N MET A 430 3.57 13.55 -0.04
CA MET A 430 2.96 13.85 1.25
C MET A 430 4.05 14.06 2.30
N SER A 431 3.90 15.13 3.10
CA SER A 431 4.86 15.45 4.15
C SER A 431 4.71 14.48 5.33
N CYS A 432 5.70 13.64 5.58
CA CYS A 432 5.69 12.72 6.72
C CYS A 432 6.18 13.40 8.02
N GLY A 433 5.93 12.75 9.18
CA GLY A 433 6.31 13.27 10.50
C GLY A 433 7.79 13.62 10.65
N ALA A 434 8.68 12.82 10.04
CA ALA A 434 10.12 13.08 10.05
C ALA A 434 10.53 14.40 9.37
N ARG A 435 9.78 14.83 8.36
CA ARG A 435 10.00 16.16 7.74
C ARG A 435 9.56 17.29 8.66
N LEU A 436 8.55 17.05 9.51
CA LEU A 436 8.04 18.05 10.43
C LEU A 436 9.13 18.50 11.40
N ALA A 437 9.99 17.60 11.90
CA ALA A 437 11.11 17.96 12.77
C ALA A 437 12.09 18.94 12.09
N ILE A 438 12.43 18.69 10.81
CA ILE A 438 13.27 19.60 10.03
C ILE A 438 12.57 20.97 9.87
N PHE A 439 11.28 20.95 9.53
CA PHE A 439 10.51 22.18 9.34
C PHE A 439 10.40 22.99 10.64
N ALA A 440 10.25 22.33 11.79
CA ALA A 440 10.15 22.96 13.09
C ALA A 440 11.46 23.68 13.47
N VAL A 441 12.62 23.05 13.25
CA VAL A 441 13.93 23.67 13.51
C VAL A 441 14.16 24.90 12.62
N PHE A 442 13.89 24.79 11.33
CA PHE A 442 14.01 25.94 10.42
C PHE A 442 12.96 27.02 10.71
N ALA A 443 11.75 26.64 11.10
CA ALA A 443 10.70 27.58 11.49
C ALA A 443 11.13 28.40 12.72
N ALA A 444 11.71 27.74 13.72
CA ALA A 444 12.23 28.41 14.92
C ALA A 444 13.41 29.32 14.61
N ALA A 445 14.34 28.88 13.73
CA ALA A 445 15.55 29.65 13.41
C ALA A 445 15.31 30.87 12.53
N PHE A 446 14.35 30.81 11.57
CA PHE A 446 14.20 31.84 10.53
C PHE A 446 12.87 32.59 10.54
N PHE A 447 11.80 32.04 11.11
CA PHE A 447 10.46 32.59 10.98
C PHE A 447 9.82 33.01 12.31
N GLY A 448 10.38 32.65 13.45
CA GLY A 448 9.88 33.03 14.77
C GLY A 448 8.38 32.80 14.93
N GLN A 449 7.60 33.87 15.14
CA GLN A 449 6.14 33.78 15.33
C GLN A 449 5.37 33.33 14.06
N GLU A 450 5.92 33.51 12.87
CA GLU A 450 5.31 33.10 11.60
C GLU A 450 5.67 31.65 11.23
N GLY A 451 6.46 30.97 12.03
CA GLY A 451 6.93 29.61 11.77
C GLY A 451 5.81 28.60 11.54
N ALA A 452 4.72 28.70 12.30
CA ALA A 452 3.54 27.82 12.13
C ALA A 452 2.88 27.99 10.75
N LEU A 453 2.81 29.23 10.24
CA LEU A 453 2.26 29.52 8.92
C LEU A 453 3.19 28.99 7.81
N ALA A 454 4.50 29.13 7.98
CA ALA A 454 5.49 28.59 7.05
C ALA A 454 5.39 27.06 6.95
N VAL A 455 5.30 26.35 8.08
CA VAL A 455 5.10 24.89 8.11
C VAL A 455 3.77 24.50 7.46
N PHE A 456 2.68 25.15 7.80
CA PHE A 456 1.37 24.90 7.20
C PHE A 456 1.39 25.07 5.68
N SER A 457 2.04 26.14 5.18
CA SER A 457 2.14 26.37 3.74
C SER A 457 2.93 25.27 3.01
N LEU A 458 3.95 24.67 3.63
CA LEU A 458 4.67 23.52 3.09
C LEU A 458 3.79 22.26 3.00
N TYR A 459 2.93 22.00 4.00
CA TYR A 459 1.98 20.89 3.93
C TYR A 459 0.99 21.06 2.77
N VAL A 460 0.41 22.25 2.64
CA VAL A 460 -0.49 22.57 1.51
C VAL A 460 0.22 22.43 0.17
N LEU A 461 1.46 22.89 0.07
CA LEU A 461 2.28 22.76 -1.13
C LEU A 461 2.52 21.30 -1.50
N GLY A 462 2.83 20.44 -0.53
CA GLY A 462 2.97 18.99 -0.74
C GLY A 462 1.72 18.35 -1.32
N ILE A 463 0.54 18.68 -0.78
CA ILE A 463 -0.76 18.21 -1.29
C ILE A 463 -0.98 18.67 -2.74
N VAL A 464 -0.76 19.96 -3.00
CA VAL A 464 -0.92 20.54 -4.36
C VAL A 464 0.00 19.83 -5.35
N MET A 465 1.25 19.60 -4.98
CA MET A 465 2.22 18.92 -5.86
C MET A 465 1.89 17.45 -6.08
N ALA A 466 1.32 16.77 -5.08
CA ALA A 466 0.81 15.41 -5.24
C ALA A 466 -0.37 15.37 -6.23
N ILE A 467 -1.31 16.30 -6.11
CA ILE A 467 -2.45 16.44 -7.03
C ILE A 467 -1.95 16.73 -8.46
N LEU A 468 -1.04 17.69 -8.62
CA LEU A 468 -0.48 18.04 -9.93
C LEU A 468 0.28 16.86 -10.56
N THR A 469 1.02 16.09 -9.76
CA THR A 469 1.71 14.88 -10.23
C THR A 469 0.70 13.82 -10.66
N GLY A 470 -0.37 13.58 -9.90
CA GLY A 470 -1.44 12.67 -10.28
C GLY A 470 -2.12 13.08 -11.60
N LEU A 471 -2.47 14.36 -11.74
CA LEU A 471 -3.04 14.91 -12.97
C LEU A 471 -2.07 14.80 -14.16
N MET A 472 -0.79 15.09 -13.94
CA MET A 472 0.23 14.94 -14.98
C MET A 472 0.33 13.50 -15.44
N LEU A 473 0.39 12.52 -14.54
CA LEU A 473 0.42 11.10 -14.86
C LEU A 473 -0.84 10.66 -15.61
N LYS A 474 -2.03 11.09 -15.14
CA LYS A 474 -3.32 10.84 -15.80
C LYS A 474 -3.34 11.32 -17.26
N HIS A 475 -2.79 12.51 -17.56
CA HIS A 475 -2.82 13.11 -18.88
C HIS A 475 -1.65 12.69 -19.79
N THR A 476 -0.59 12.09 -19.22
CA THR A 476 0.61 11.70 -19.99
C THR A 476 0.70 10.18 -20.19
N ILE A 477 1.12 9.45 -19.17
CA ILE A 477 1.50 8.02 -19.25
C ILE A 477 0.31 7.11 -18.95
N MET A 478 -0.52 7.48 -17.95
CA MET A 478 -1.54 6.62 -17.33
C MET A 478 -2.96 7.10 -17.68
N ARG A 479 -3.31 7.19 -18.95
CA ARG A 479 -4.65 7.56 -19.37
C ARG A 479 -5.64 6.44 -19.07
N GLY A 480 -6.88 6.80 -18.72
CA GLY A 480 -8.00 5.91 -18.44
C GLY A 480 -8.92 6.53 -17.39
N GLU A 481 -10.09 5.97 -17.26
CA GLU A 481 -11.05 6.33 -16.21
C GLU A 481 -10.77 5.51 -14.95
N ALA A 482 -11.22 6.01 -13.80
CA ALA A 482 -11.17 5.24 -12.56
C ALA A 482 -12.14 4.07 -12.64
N SER A 483 -11.78 2.93 -12.09
CA SER A 483 -12.70 1.81 -11.95
C SER A 483 -13.91 2.24 -11.13
N PRO A 484 -15.14 1.85 -11.49
CA PRO A 484 -16.32 2.18 -10.71
C PRO A 484 -16.15 1.61 -9.29
N PHE A 485 -16.30 2.49 -8.31
CA PHE A 485 -16.11 2.13 -6.90
C PHE A 485 -17.41 1.59 -6.32
N VAL A 486 -17.52 0.27 -6.27
CA VAL A 486 -18.62 -0.42 -5.58
C VAL A 486 -18.02 -1.14 -4.38
N MET A 487 -18.36 -0.69 -3.18
CA MET A 487 -17.88 -1.32 -1.94
C MET A 487 -19.02 -1.48 -0.94
N GLU A 488 -19.11 -2.67 -0.37
CA GLU A 488 -19.98 -2.91 0.78
C GLU A 488 -19.38 -2.23 2.02
N LEU A 489 -20.23 -1.54 2.77
CA LEU A 489 -19.86 -1.00 4.06
C LEU A 489 -20.00 -2.10 5.13
N PRO A 490 -18.88 -2.66 5.64
CA PRO A 490 -18.93 -3.71 6.65
C PRO A 490 -19.60 -3.18 7.92
N VAL A 491 -20.26 -4.03 8.69
CA VAL A 491 -20.81 -3.66 10.00
C VAL A 491 -19.67 -3.27 10.94
N TYR A 492 -19.85 -2.22 11.75
CA TYR A 492 -18.87 -1.87 12.78
C TYR A 492 -18.73 -3.00 13.79
N HIS A 493 -17.50 -3.36 14.07
CA HIS A 493 -17.19 -4.32 15.12
C HIS A 493 -15.94 -3.88 15.90
N VAL A 494 -15.86 -4.33 17.14
CA VAL A 494 -14.67 -4.08 17.97
C VAL A 494 -13.61 -5.11 17.57
N PRO A 495 -12.43 -4.64 17.12
CA PRO A 495 -11.35 -5.56 16.74
C PRO A 495 -10.84 -6.40 17.90
N HIS A 496 -10.43 -7.64 17.62
CA HIS A 496 -9.83 -8.50 18.61
C HIS A 496 -8.36 -8.10 18.87
N LEU A 497 -8.03 -7.72 20.10
CA LEU A 497 -6.70 -7.24 20.48
C LEU A 497 -5.56 -8.20 20.08
N LYS A 498 -5.76 -9.51 20.24
CA LYS A 498 -4.78 -10.52 19.82
C LYS A 498 -4.50 -10.48 18.31
N SER A 499 -5.54 -10.31 17.49
CA SER A 499 -5.42 -10.18 16.03
C SER A 499 -4.64 -8.93 15.65
N LEU A 500 -4.98 -7.78 16.28
CA LEU A 500 -4.31 -6.51 16.06
C LEU A 500 -2.80 -6.60 16.36
N ILE A 501 -2.43 -7.18 17.51
CA ILE A 501 -1.02 -7.32 17.90
C ILE A 501 -0.27 -8.22 16.90
N ILE A 502 -0.86 -9.34 16.48
CA ILE A 502 -0.24 -10.26 15.52
C ILE A 502 -0.03 -9.56 14.17
N GLN A 503 -1.06 -8.88 13.64
CA GLN A 503 -0.97 -8.15 12.38
C GLN A 503 0.08 -7.03 12.45
N THR A 504 0.06 -6.23 13.52
CA THR A 504 1.04 -5.18 13.78
C THR A 504 2.46 -5.74 13.81
N TRP A 505 2.69 -6.83 14.56
CA TRP A 505 3.99 -7.48 14.65
C TRP A 505 4.49 -7.99 13.30
N GLN A 506 3.63 -8.61 12.49
CA GLN A 506 4.00 -9.09 11.15
C GLN A 506 4.41 -7.94 10.21
N ARG A 507 3.66 -6.82 10.23
CA ARG A 507 3.98 -5.62 9.46
C ARG A 507 5.28 -4.98 9.94
N LEU A 508 5.45 -4.83 11.26
CA LEU A 508 6.62 -4.24 11.89
C LEU A 508 7.89 -5.08 11.65
N LYS A 509 7.84 -6.39 11.89
CA LYS A 509 8.94 -7.32 11.58
C LYS A 509 9.35 -7.23 10.11
N GLY A 510 8.36 -7.15 9.22
CA GLY A 510 8.60 -6.97 7.79
C GLY A 510 9.30 -5.65 7.45
N PHE A 511 9.01 -4.57 8.16
CA PHE A 511 9.68 -3.28 8.02
C PHE A 511 11.12 -3.35 8.54
N VAL A 512 11.32 -3.75 9.80
CA VAL A 512 12.64 -3.77 10.46
C VAL A 512 13.64 -4.63 9.69
N LEU A 513 13.26 -5.85 9.28
CA LEU A 513 14.19 -6.73 8.57
C LEU A 513 14.52 -6.28 7.15
N ARG A 514 13.61 -5.58 6.47
CA ARG A 514 13.79 -5.20 5.06
C ARG A 514 14.36 -3.82 4.90
N ALA A 515 13.79 -2.82 5.58
CA ALA A 515 14.30 -1.46 5.56
C ALA A 515 15.59 -1.36 6.37
N GLY A 516 15.68 -2.02 7.52
CA GLY A 516 16.87 -2.04 8.37
C GLY A 516 18.13 -2.51 7.64
N LYS A 517 18.04 -3.62 6.87
CA LYS A 517 19.19 -4.07 6.07
C LYS A 517 19.74 -3.00 5.12
N VAL A 518 18.85 -2.28 4.46
CA VAL A 518 19.27 -1.25 3.50
C VAL A 518 19.84 -0.04 4.23
N ILE A 519 19.21 0.39 5.33
CA ILE A 519 19.67 1.53 6.12
C ILE A 519 21.06 1.25 6.70
N VAL A 520 21.28 0.08 7.32
CA VAL A 520 22.59 -0.29 7.90
C VAL A 520 23.69 -0.29 6.82
N VAL A 521 23.45 -0.89 5.65
CA VAL A 521 24.46 -0.91 4.57
C VAL A 521 24.83 0.51 4.12
N VAL A 522 23.82 1.39 4.00
CA VAL A 522 24.08 2.77 3.57
C VAL A 522 24.69 3.59 4.71
N SER A 523 24.32 3.34 5.96
CA SER A 523 24.96 3.98 7.13
C SER A 523 26.45 3.62 7.21
N ILE A 524 26.82 2.34 6.95
CA ILE A 524 28.21 1.91 6.86
C ILE A 524 28.95 2.68 5.77
N PHE A 525 28.34 2.83 4.59
CA PHE A 525 28.94 3.56 3.47
C PHE A 525 29.16 5.06 3.81
N LEU A 526 28.20 5.70 4.45
CA LEU A 526 28.36 7.10 4.85
C LEU A 526 29.34 7.29 6.01
N SER A 527 29.34 6.37 6.99
CA SER A 527 30.32 6.38 8.07
C SER A 527 31.74 6.27 7.49
N ALA A 528 31.94 5.40 6.46
CA ALA A 528 33.21 5.33 5.74
C ALA A 528 33.57 6.65 5.05
N LEU A 529 32.61 7.30 4.36
CA LEU A 529 32.86 8.61 3.73
C LEU A 529 33.14 9.72 4.74
N ASN A 530 32.63 9.60 5.96
CA ASN A 530 32.86 10.58 7.02
C ASN A 530 34.18 10.35 7.76
N SER A 531 34.63 9.10 7.86
CA SER A 531 35.86 8.72 8.57
C SER A 531 37.14 8.85 7.73
N PHE A 532 37.03 8.86 6.39
CA PHE A 532 38.18 8.93 5.50
C PHE A 532 38.18 10.20 4.65
N THR A 533 39.39 10.70 4.35
CA THR A 533 39.61 11.75 3.35
C THR A 533 39.52 11.18 1.94
N LEU A 534 39.41 12.03 0.91
CA LEU A 534 39.47 11.58 -0.51
C LEU A 534 40.79 10.90 -0.88
N SER A 535 41.86 11.14 -0.12
CA SER A 535 43.16 10.48 -0.29
C SER A 535 43.28 9.11 0.40
N GLY A 536 42.24 8.68 1.15
CA GLY A 536 42.19 7.40 1.85
C GLY A 536 42.89 7.40 3.21
N GLN A 537 43.25 8.56 3.74
CA GLN A 537 43.76 8.72 5.10
C GLN A 537 42.59 8.92 6.09
N ALA A 538 42.77 8.59 7.35
CA ALA A 538 41.79 8.91 8.36
C ALA A 538 41.57 10.44 8.43
N ALA A 539 40.33 10.88 8.55
CA ALA A 539 40.00 12.30 8.67
C ALA A 539 40.15 12.73 10.13
N ASP A 540 41.08 13.62 10.39
CA ASP A 540 41.30 14.19 11.76
C ASP A 540 40.14 15.09 12.18
N ASN A 541 39.43 15.69 11.20
CA ASN A 541 38.27 16.53 11.41
C ASN A 541 37.16 16.24 10.39
N ILE A 542 35.91 16.41 10.79
CA ILE A 542 34.72 16.25 9.92
C ILE A 542 34.84 17.13 8.65
N ASN A 543 35.45 18.28 8.76
CA ASN A 543 35.68 19.22 7.66
C ASN A 543 36.59 18.68 6.53
N ASP A 544 37.46 17.72 6.84
CA ASP A 544 38.43 17.12 5.91
C ASP A 544 37.94 15.78 5.33
N SER A 545 36.77 15.34 5.77
CA SER A 545 36.15 14.09 5.31
C SER A 545 35.85 14.07 3.81
N ALA A 546 35.83 12.89 3.23
CA ALA A 546 35.43 12.71 1.84
C ALA A 546 34.00 13.22 1.61
N LEU A 547 33.11 13.06 2.60
CA LEU A 547 31.74 13.55 2.56
C LEU A 547 31.69 15.09 2.46
N ALA A 548 32.47 15.79 3.28
CA ALA A 548 32.59 17.25 3.23
C ALA A 548 33.14 17.72 1.89
N SER A 549 34.20 17.06 1.40
CA SER A 549 34.84 17.39 0.12
C SER A 549 33.89 17.20 -1.08
N VAL A 550 33.16 16.08 -1.13
CA VAL A 550 32.14 15.83 -2.17
C VAL A 550 31.00 16.85 -2.07
N SER A 551 30.58 17.17 -0.85
CA SER A 551 29.51 18.15 -0.65
C SER A 551 29.90 19.54 -1.11
N ARG A 552 31.14 19.98 -0.86
CA ARG A 552 31.67 21.28 -1.38
C ARG A 552 31.67 21.35 -2.91
N ILE A 553 31.97 20.22 -3.60
CA ILE A 553 31.94 20.16 -5.07
C ILE A 553 30.52 20.28 -5.60
N ILE A 554 29.52 19.74 -4.88
CA ILE A 554 28.12 19.69 -5.31
C ILE A 554 27.35 20.95 -4.87
N THR A 555 27.73 21.62 -3.78
CA THR A 555 27.04 22.81 -3.24
C THR A 555 26.75 23.88 -4.30
N PRO A 556 27.64 24.21 -5.25
CA PRO A 556 27.35 25.21 -6.28
C PRO A 556 26.13 24.91 -7.15
N VAL A 557 25.74 23.63 -7.30
CA VAL A 557 24.53 23.21 -8.01
C VAL A 557 23.27 23.74 -7.32
N PHE A 558 23.33 23.97 -6.01
CA PHE A 558 22.21 24.45 -5.21
C PHE A 558 22.18 25.98 -5.07
N LYS A 559 23.12 26.72 -5.68
CA LYS A 559 23.11 28.18 -5.73
C LYS A 559 21.80 28.77 -6.28
N PRO A 560 21.19 28.24 -7.36
CA PRO A 560 19.92 28.75 -7.87
C PRO A 560 18.74 28.64 -6.88
N ILE A 561 18.82 27.75 -5.89
CA ILE A 561 17.80 27.60 -4.82
C ILE A 561 18.16 28.41 -3.56
N GLY A 562 19.27 29.17 -3.57
CA GLY A 562 19.66 30.07 -2.47
C GLY A 562 20.65 29.49 -1.46
N VAL A 563 21.21 28.30 -1.68
CA VAL A 563 22.29 27.77 -0.83
C VAL A 563 23.59 28.44 -1.21
N GLN A 564 24.26 29.09 -0.25
CA GLN A 564 25.53 29.75 -0.46
C GLN A 564 26.66 28.75 -0.71
N GLU A 565 27.71 29.14 -1.43
CA GLU A 565 28.78 28.19 -1.84
C GLU A 565 29.61 27.69 -0.65
N ASP A 566 29.66 28.45 0.44
CA ASP A 566 30.33 28.10 1.68
C ASP A 566 29.45 27.26 2.65
N ASN A 567 28.15 27.07 2.34
CA ASN A 567 27.21 26.31 3.14
C ASN A 567 27.11 24.83 2.69
N TRP A 568 28.27 24.17 2.67
CA TRP A 568 28.35 22.74 2.31
C TRP A 568 27.62 21.83 3.32
N GLN A 569 27.47 22.27 4.58
CA GLN A 569 26.74 21.57 5.65
C GLN A 569 25.28 21.35 5.25
N ALA A 570 24.61 22.34 4.64
CA ALA A 570 23.27 22.17 4.12
C ALA A 570 23.20 21.07 3.04
N THR A 571 24.24 20.95 2.20
CA THR A 571 24.32 19.88 1.18
C THR A 571 24.51 18.51 1.80
N VAL A 572 25.33 18.37 2.86
CA VAL A 572 25.42 17.12 3.65
C VAL A 572 24.06 16.76 4.22
N GLY A 573 23.31 17.73 4.77
CA GLY A 573 21.96 17.53 5.26
C GLY A 573 21.00 16.97 4.19
N LEU A 574 21.15 17.34 2.92
CA LEU A 574 20.37 16.74 1.82
C LEU A 574 20.74 15.28 1.58
N PHE A 575 22.03 14.93 1.64
CA PHE A 575 22.46 13.54 1.46
C PHE A 575 22.00 12.65 2.62
N THR A 576 22.22 13.08 3.87
CA THR A 576 21.76 12.32 5.04
C THR A 576 20.25 12.22 5.10
N GLY A 577 19.53 13.27 4.72
CA GLY A 577 18.06 13.27 4.63
C GLY A 577 17.48 12.41 3.51
N ALA A 578 18.23 12.10 2.46
CA ALA A 578 17.81 11.09 1.47
C ALA A 578 17.84 9.68 2.07
N MET A 579 18.65 9.45 3.08
CA MET A 579 18.72 8.17 3.78
C MET A 579 17.63 8.06 4.86
N ALA A 580 17.70 8.93 5.86
CA ALA A 580 16.77 9.01 6.96
C ALA A 580 16.55 10.50 7.30
N LYS A 581 15.32 10.93 7.21
CA LYS A 581 15.00 12.36 7.37
C LYS A 581 15.14 12.83 8.81
N GLU A 582 15.01 11.93 9.74
CA GLU A 582 15.19 12.16 11.17
C GLU A 582 16.63 12.58 11.52
N VAL A 583 17.60 11.99 10.82
CA VAL A 583 19.04 12.23 11.07
C VAL A 583 19.50 13.62 10.62
N VAL A 584 18.74 14.30 9.76
CA VAL A 584 19.12 15.61 9.21
C VAL A 584 19.36 16.63 10.30
N VAL A 585 18.45 16.70 11.28
CA VAL A 585 18.54 17.71 12.37
C VAL A 585 19.80 17.47 13.20
N GLY A 586 20.03 16.21 13.63
CA GLY A 586 21.24 15.85 14.35
C GLY A 586 22.52 16.13 13.56
N THR A 587 22.56 15.74 12.26
CA THR A 587 23.72 16.02 11.40
C THR A 587 23.98 17.52 11.25
N LEU A 588 22.95 18.32 11.00
CA LEU A 588 23.11 19.77 10.89
C LEU A 588 23.53 20.38 12.22
N ASN A 589 22.96 19.90 13.36
CA ASN A 589 23.38 20.35 14.68
C ASN A 589 24.88 20.10 14.89
N THR A 590 25.35 18.87 14.71
CA THR A 590 26.77 18.52 14.86
C THR A 590 27.67 19.33 13.92
N LEU A 591 27.30 19.48 12.63
CA LEU A 591 28.12 20.20 11.66
C LEU A 591 28.20 21.71 11.89
N TYR A 592 27.11 22.34 12.37
CA TYR A 592 27.13 23.75 12.69
C TYR A 592 27.68 24.03 14.10
N THR A 593 27.62 23.05 15.02
CA THR A 593 28.22 23.15 16.35
C THR A 593 29.72 22.91 16.31
N ALA A 594 30.21 21.97 15.50
CA ALA A 594 31.65 21.70 15.34
C ALA A 594 32.51 22.88 14.90
N GLU A 595 31.91 23.95 14.37
CA GLU A 595 32.61 25.21 14.13
C GLU A 595 32.91 25.98 15.42
N ASN A 596 32.26 25.70 16.57
CA ASN A 596 32.34 26.55 17.76
C ASN A 596 32.60 25.85 19.09
N ILE A 597 32.43 24.49 19.22
CA ILE A 597 32.49 23.78 20.51
C ILE A 597 33.20 22.45 20.32
N GLN A 598 34.18 22.14 21.21
CA GLN A 598 34.71 20.79 21.36
C GLN A 598 33.67 19.96 22.15
N GLU A 599 33.06 18.97 21.53
CA GLU A 599 32.26 17.98 22.25
C GLU A 599 33.15 17.15 23.16
N GLU A 600 32.65 16.81 24.36
CA GLU A 600 33.32 15.85 25.25
C GLU A 600 33.40 14.48 24.57
N GLU A 601 34.61 14.02 24.28
CA GLU A 601 34.84 12.71 23.68
C GLU A 601 34.37 11.62 24.64
N PHE A 602 33.61 10.64 24.15
CA PHE A 602 33.21 9.47 24.90
C PHE A 602 34.45 8.78 25.50
N ASN A 603 34.45 8.57 26.81
CA ASN A 603 35.55 7.90 27.53
C ASN A 603 35.23 6.38 27.70
N PRO A 604 35.81 5.51 26.85
CA PRO A 604 35.57 4.07 26.94
C PRO A 604 35.97 3.42 28.26
N ALA A 605 36.90 4.03 29.01
CA ALA A 605 37.36 3.51 30.30
C ALA A 605 36.36 3.71 31.45
N ALA A 606 35.49 4.71 31.30
CA ALA A 606 34.44 5.00 32.31
C ALA A 606 33.07 4.39 31.96
N PHE A 607 32.97 3.64 30.87
CA PHE A 607 31.72 3.08 30.37
C PHE A 607 31.12 2.03 31.30
N ASN A 608 29.87 2.22 31.66
CA ASN A 608 29.07 1.23 32.40
C ASN A 608 27.73 1.01 31.67
N LEU A 609 27.60 -0.14 31.03
CA LEU A 609 26.39 -0.52 30.28
C LEU A 609 25.12 -0.48 31.16
N GLY A 610 25.23 -0.84 32.43
CA GLY A 610 24.09 -0.86 33.34
C GLY A 610 23.54 0.54 33.61
N ASP A 611 24.42 1.52 33.82
CA ASP A 611 24.03 2.89 34.12
C ASP A 611 23.41 3.59 32.89
N GLU A 612 23.95 3.35 31.69
CA GLU A 612 23.37 3.90 30.46
C GLU A 612 21.98 3.30 30.14
N LEU A 613 21.81 2.00 30.33
CA LEU A 613 20.51 1.36 30.14
C LEU A 613 19.47 1.82 31.17
N LEU A 614 19.90 2.02 32.45
CA LEU A 614 19.01 2.58 33.49
C LEU A 614 18.63 4.03 33.15
N GLY A 615 19.57 4.83 32.66
CA GLY A 615 19.32 6.18 32.20
C GLY A 615 18.26 6.21 31.06
N ALA A 616 18.39 5.35 30.04
CA ALA A 616 17.44 5.23 28.97
C ALA A 616 16.02 4.82 29.45
N VAL A 617 15.94 3.96 30.47
CA VAL A 617 14.65 3.57 31.07
C VAL A 617 14.05 4.73 31.88
N GLU A 618 14.87 5.47 32.63
CA GLU A 618 14.40 6.61 33.42
C GLU A 618 13.92 7.75 32.53
N GLU A 619 14.64 8.04 31.44
CA GLU A 619 14.25 9.02 30.44
C GLU A 619 12.93 8.62 29.76
N THR A 620 12.79 7.35 29.39
CA THR A 620 11.53 6.82 28.84
C THR A 620 10.38 6.97 29.83
N TRP A 621 10.62 6.71 31.10
CA TRP A 621 9.60 6.86 32.13
C TRP A 621 9.18 8.31 32.33
N GLN A 622 10.09 9.25 32.24
CA GLN A 622 9.80 10.68 32.31
C GLN A 622 9.02 11.12 31.05
N SER A 623 9.48 10.76 29.85
CA SER A 623 8.77 11.04 28.59
C SER A 623 7.35 10.49 28.60
N LEU A 624 7.14 9.31 29.18
CA LEU A 624 5.80 8.71 29.30
C LEU A 624 4.89 9.52 30.24
N LYS A 625 5.43 10.00 31.38
CA LYS A 625 4.67 10.87 32.32
C LYS A 625 4.29 12.20 31.66
N ASP A 626 5.22 12.80 30.92
CA ASP A 626 5.00 14.07 30.23
C ASP A 626 3.97 13.94 29.13
N THR A 627 3.96 12.83 28.42
CA THR A 627 2.97 12.51 27.37
C THR A 627 1.53 12.45 27.90
N PHE A 628 1.34 11.97 29.11
CA PHE A 628 0.02 11.94 29.75
C PHE A 628 -0.35 13.24 30.47
N SER A 629 0.49 14.28 30.43
CA SER A 629 0.16 15.59 30.95
C SER A 629 -0.80 16.36 29.98
N LEU A 630 -1.74 17.10 30.55
CA LEU A 630 -2.76 17.83 29.78
C LEU A 630 -2.19 18.92 28.83
N SER A 631 -0.95 19.35 29.04
CA SER A 631 -0.28 20.38 28.24
C SER A 631 0.09 19.89 26.84
N VAL A 632 0.45 18.62 26.68
CA VAL A 632 0.83 18.00 25.40
C VAL A 632 -0.38 17.79 24.47
N LEU A 633 -1.55 17.54 25.04
CA LEU A 633 -2.81 17.44 24.28
C LEU A 633 -3.22 18.76 23.62
N ALA A 634 -2.77 19.89 24.16
CA ALA A 634 -3.10 21.22 23.66
C ALA A 634 -2.14 21.74 22.58
N ASN A 635 -0.89 21.28 22.54
CA ASN A 635 0.16 21.77 21.62
C ASN A 635 1.02 20.65 21.03
N PRO A 636 0.58 19.99 19.94
CA PRO A 636 1.34 18.90 19.30
C PRO A 636 2.70 19.37 18.70
N ILE A 637 2.87 20.67 18.50
CA ILE A 637 4.15 21.28 18.04
C ILE A 637 5.18 21.32 19.17
N GLU A 638 4.76 21.49 20.43
CA GLU A 638 5.66 21.42 21.59
C GLU A 638 6.11 19.97 21.90
N ALA A 639 5.25 18.99 21.64
CA ALA A 639 5.60 17.58 21.78
C ALA A 639 6.68 17.12 20.77
N SER A 640 6.77 17.76 19.59
CA SER A 640 7.83 17.47 18.61
C SER A 640 9.14 18.22 18.87
N LYS A 641 9.20 19.10 19.86
CA LYS A 641 10.44 19.82 20.23
C LYS A 641 11.39 18.99 21.11
N GLY A 642 10.90 17.95 21.78
CA GLY A 642 11.71 17.16 22.70
C GLY A 642 12.85 16.36 22.07
N ASP A 643 12.71 15.96 20.79
CA ASP A 643 13.66 15.05 20.13
C ASP A 643 14.58 15.75 19.11
N GLY A 644 14.55 17.08 19.01
CA GLY A 644 15.29 17.81 17.98
C GLY A 644 15.67 19.24 18.34
N GLU A 645 15.90 19.56 19.62
CA GLU A 645 16.42 20.88 19.97
C GLU A 645 17.85 21.03 19.45
N MET A 646 17.94 21.78 18.36
CA MET A 646 19.23 22.26 17.87
C MET A 646 19.79 23.29 18.85
N ALA A 647 21.07 23.15 19.23
CA ALA A 647 21.73 24.10 20.13
C ALA A 647 21.59 25.54 19.61
N THR A 648 21.26 26.46 20.48
CA THR A 648 21.03 27.90 20.12
C THR A 648 22.23 28.50 19.36
N GLY A 649 23.45 28.05 19.64
CA GLY A 649 24.67 28.42 18.89
C GLY A 649 24.65 27.89 17.45
N ALA A 650 24.26 26.65 17.23
CA ALA A 650 24.16 26.05 15.89
C ALA A 650 23.07 26.74 15.04
N MET A 651 21.92 27.11 15.66
CA MET A 651 20.87 27.89 14.96
C MET A 651 21.41 29.27 14.50
N GLY A 652 22.23 29.93 15.32
CA GLY A 652 22.86 31.18 14.96
C GLY A 652 23.80 31.06 13.75
N VAL A 653 24.65 30.03 13.72
CA VAL A 653 25.56 29.74 12.60
C VAL A 653 24.75 29.40 11.35
N MET A 654 23.72 28.57 11.48
CA MET A 654 22.81 28.20 10.38
C MET A 654 22.15 29.47 9.80
N GLY A 655 21.69 30.39 10.67
CA GLY A 655 21.10 31.68 10.26
C GLY A 655 22.05 32.51 9.42
N GLN A 656 23.32 32.60 9.81
CA GLN A 656 24.36 33.32 9.06
C GLN A 656 24.68 32.64 7.71
N LYS A 657 24.82 31.32 7.68
CA LYS A 657 25.16 30.52 6.48
C LYS A 657 24.08 30.53 5.41
N PHE A 658 22.80 30.55 5.80
CA PHE A 658 21.69 30.68 4.84
C PHE A 658 21.46 32.15 4.40
N GLY A 659 21.80 33.11 5.23
CA GLY A 659 21.77 34.54 4.94
C GLY A 659 20.39 35.18 4.77
N SER A 660 19.32 34.41 4.47
CA SER A 660 17.95 34.92 4.34
C SER A 660 16.88 33.88 4.61
N ALA A 661 15.74 34.35 5.14
CA ALA A 661 14.57 33.50 5.34
C ALA A 661 14.03 32.92 4.01
N SER A 662 14.17 33.62 2.89
CA SER A 662 13.77 33.12 1.57
C SER A 662 14.65 31.97 1.09
N ALA A 663 15.96 31.97 1.40
CA ALA A 663 16.85 30.85 1.10
C ALA A 663 16.50 29.62 1.96
N ALA A 664 16.25 29.84 3.25
CA ALA A 664 15.81 28.78 4.17
C ALA A 664 14.48 28.15 3.71
N TYR A 665 13.49 28.95 3.34
CA TYR A 665 12.20 28.45 2.84
C TYR A 665 12.34 27.70 1.52
N SER A 666 13.16 28.19 0.59
CA SER A 666 13.46 27.50 -0.66
C SER A 666 14.12 26.14 -0.42
N TYR A 667 15.05 26.07 0.53
CA TYR A 667 15.66 24.82 0.96
C TYR A 667 14.60 23.85 1.54
N LEU A 668 13.65 24.35 2.35
CA LEU A 668 12.54 23.53 2.85
C LEU A 668 11.61 23.01 1.76
N ILE A 669 11.32 23.82 0.72
CA ILE A 669 10.59 23.36 -0.48
C ILE A 669 11.34 22.20 -1.14
N PHE A 670 12.66 22.32 -1.26
CA PHE A 670 13.48 21.25 -1.83
C PHE A 670 13.43 19.99 -0.96
N VAL A 671 13.59 20.11 0.37
CA VAL A 671 13.51 18.99 1.33
C VAL A 671 12.13 18.34 1.35
N LEU A 672 11.06 19.10 1.11
CA LEU A 672 9.71 18.58 1.00
C LEU A 672 9.56 17.61 -0.18
N LEU A 673 10.08 17.95 -1.35
CA LEU A 673 9.71 17.29 -2.62
C LEU A 673 10.80 16.38 -3.20
N TYR A 674 12.07 16.52 -2.74
CA TYR A 674 13.20 15.77 -3.32
C TYR A 674 13.08 14.25 -3.06
N ILE A 675 14.18 13.54 -3.11
CA ILE A 675 14.26 12.09 -3.01
C ILE A 675 13.51 11.58 -1.75
N PRO A 676 12.59 10.61 -1.88
CA PRO A 676 12.01 9.94 -0.71
C PRO A 676 13.09 9.17 0.05
N CYS A 677 12.88 8.92 1.35
CA CYS A 677 13.85 8.15 2.14
C CYS A 677 14.07 6.76 1.55
N ILE A 678 15.24 6.19 1.84
CA ILE A 678 15.68 4.92 1.25
C ILE A 678 14.68 3.77 1.49
N SER A 679 14.00 3.78 2.65
CA SER A 679 12.95 2.82 3.00
C SER A 679 11.74 2.91 2.06
N VAL A 680 11.35 4.13 1.68
CA VAL A 680 10.26 4.38 0.71
C VAL A 680 10.69 3.94 -0.69
N MET A 681 11.93 4.25 -1.09
CA MET A 681 12.46 3.77 -2.38
C MET A 681 12.44 2.26 -2.48
N GLY A 682 12.86 1.56 -1.42
CA GLY A 682 12.78 0.10 -1.33
C GLY A 682 11.35 -0.44 -1.38
N ALA A 683 10.39 0.28 -0.78
CA ALA A 683 8.97 -0.05 -0.87
C ALA A 683 8.43 0.13 -2.30
N ILE A 684 8.73 1.25 -2.96
CA ILE A 684 8.33 1.53 -4.34
C ILE A 684 8.89 0.47 -5.30
N ALA A 685 10.18 0.12 -5.17
CA ALA A 685 10.83 -0.88 -6.01
C ALA A 685 10.16 -2.27 -5.91
N ARG A 686 9.60 -2.58 -4.75
CA ARG A 686 8.94 -3.86 -4.49
C ARG A 686 7.45 -3.85 -4.87
N GLU A 687 6.73 -2.77 -4.57
CA GLU A 687 5.30 -2.68 -4.87
C GLU A 687 5.03 -2.33 -6.35
N SER A 688 6.06 -1.87 -7.08
CA SER A 688 5.97 -1.59 -8.51
C SER A 688 7.15 -2.22 -9.28
N SER A 689 8.19 -1.45 -9.56
CA SER A 689 9.42 -1.91 -10.20
C SER A 689 10.60 -0.98 -9.92
N ARG A 690 11.84 -1.45 -10.22
CA ARG A 690 13.04 -0.59 -10.13
C ARG A 690 12.98 0.61 -11.09
N GLY A 691 12.32 0.44 -12.26
CA GLY A 691 12.14 1.54 -13.22
C GLY A 691 11.24 2.65 -12.66
N TRP A 692 10.14 2.29 -12.00
CA TRP A 692 9.25 3.25 -11.35
C TRP A 692 9.85 3.88 -10.10
N MET A 693 10.68 3.14 -9.37
CA MET A 693 11.50 3.73 -8.30
C MET A 693 12.42 4.82 -8.86
N GLY A 694 13.17 4.51 -9.94
CA GLY A 694 14.03 5.50 -10.60
C GLY A 694 13.25 6.71 -11.12
N PHE A 695 12.07 6.49 -11.69
CA PHE A 695 11.18 7.57 -12.11
C PHE A 695 10.74 8.45 -10.92
N SER A 696 10.35 7.86 -9.79
CA SER A 696 9.95 8.61 -8.59
C SER A 696 11.08 9.49 -8.05
N ILE A 697 12.33 8.99 -8.05
CA ILE A 697 13.52 9.74 -7.63
C ILE A 697 13.76 10.93 -8.59
N LEU A 698 13.82 10.67 -9.89
CA LEU A 698 14.10 11.71 -10.89
C LEU A 698 12.99 12.75 -10.95
N TRP A 699 11.75 12.32 -10.85
CA TRP A 699 10.59 13.20 -10.83
C TRP A 699 10.56 14.07 -9.57
N GLY A 700 10.81 13.47 -8.40
CA GLY A 700 10.91 14.21 -7.13
C GLY A 700 12.02 15.26 -7.16
N LEU A 701 13.23 14.89 -7.62
CA LEU A 701 14.34 15.83 -7.81
C LEU A 701 14.00 16.96 -8.78
N ASN A 702 13.37 16.62 -9.91
CA ASN A 702 12.97 17.63 -10.90
C ASN A 702 11.99 18.65 -10.32
N ILE A 703 10.92 18.18 -9.64
CA ILE A 703 9.92 19.06 -9.06
C ILE A 703 10.54 19.90 -7.93
N ALA A 704 11.31 19.27 -7.04
CA ALA A 704 11.93 19.93 -5.91
C ALA A 704 12.85 21.06 -6.36
N TYR A 705 13.74 20.77 -7.29
CA TYR A 705 14.68 21.76 -7.82
C TYR A 705 13.97 22.88 -8.60
N SER A 706 13.00 22.51 -9.43
CA SER A 706 12.24 23.47 -10.22
C SER A 706 11.47 24.44 -9.35
N LEU A 707 10.73 23.93 -8.36
CA LEU A 707 9.87 24.76 -7.53
C LEU A 707 10.69 25.63 -6.57
N ALA A 708 11.73 25.08 -5.96
CA ALA A 708 12.65 25.82 -5.09
C ALA A 708 13.36 26.94 -5.87
N THR A 709 13.86 26.66 -7.08
CA THR A 709 14.49 27.66 -7.94
C THR A 709 13.50 28.76 -8.30
N VAL A 710 12.30 28.41 -8.78
CA VAL A 710 11.29 29.42 -9.16
C VAL A 710 10.93 30.29 -7.97
N PHE A 711 10.72 29.70 -6.79
CA PHE A 711 10.40 30.45 -5.57
C PHE A 711 11.52 31.41 -5.20
N TYR A 712 12.76 30.92 -5.06
CA TYR A 712 13.90 31.74 -4.63
C TYR A 712 14.19 32.88 -5.61
N GLN A 713 14.21 32.57 -6.91
CA GLN A 713 14.50 33.55 -7.95
C GLN A 713 13.35 34.56 -8.14
N ALA A 714 12.11 34.20 -7.88
CA ALA A 714 10.96 35.10 -7.91
C ALA A 714 11.01 36.12 -6.75
N VAL A 715 11.29 35.61 -5.52
CA VAL A 715 11.40 36.49 -4.32
C VAL A 715 12.58 37.45 -4.42
N ASN A 716 13.71 36.98 -4.95
CA ASN A 716 14.94 37.81 -5.07
C ASN A 716 15.12 38.45 -6.46
N TYR A 717 14.04 38.53 -7.25
CA TYR A 717 14.09 39.10 -8.62
C TYR A 717 14.66 40.49 -8.69
N SER A 718 14.35 41.33 -7.70
CA SER A 718 14.84 42.74 -7.63
C SER A 718 16.37 42.88 -7.49
N GLN A 719 17.04 41.88 -6.91
CA GLN A 719 18.49 41.92 -6.67
C GLN A 719 19.28 41.51 -7.93
N HIS A 720 18.83 40.52 -8.69
CA HIS A 720 19.53 39.95 -9.86
C HIS A 720 18.56 39.61 -11.02
N PRO A 721 17.90 40.61 -11.64
CA PRO A 721 16.77 40.36 -12.54
C PRO A 721 17.11 39.49 -13.77
N ARG A 722 18.30 39.70 -14.37
CA ARG A 722 18.74 38.92 -15.54
C ARG A 722 19.02 37.46 -15.19
N TYR A 723 19.72 37.20 -14.09
CA TYR A 723 20.04 35.85 -13.63
C TYR A 723 18.76 35.09 -13.22
N SER A 724 17.89 35.75 -12.45
CA SER A 724 16.62 35.19 -12.03
C SER A 724 15.73 34.81 -13.21
N LEU A 725 15.62 35.68 -14.22
CA LEU A 725 14.85 35.42 -15.42
C LEU A 725 15.40 34.23 -16.19
N VAL A 726 16.71 34.12 -16.38
CA VAL A 726 17.35 32.99 -17.07
C VAL A 726 17.10 31.67 -16.33
N CYS A 727 17.26 31.66 -15.01
CA CYS A 727 17.00 30.46 -14.20
C CYS A 727 15.54 30.01 -14.29
N ILE A 728 14.56 30.92 -14.17
CA ILE A 728 13.14 30.62 -14.25
C ILE A 728 12.79 30.06 -15.66
N LEU A 729 13.25 30.72 -16.73
CA LEU A 729 13.01 30.28 -18.10
C LEU A 729 13.65 28.91 -18.39
N ALA A 730 14.88 28.70 -17.92
CA ALA A 730 15.56 27.41 -18.07
C ALA A 730 14.79 26.27 -17.40
N VAL A 731 14.30 26.49 -16.19
CA VAL A 731 13.49 25.52 -15.44
C VAL A 731 12.16 25.25 -16.13
N ILE A 732 11.46 26.28 -16.61
CA ILE A 732 10.19 26.11 -17.35
C ILE A 732 10.44 25.31 -18.64
N LEU A 733 11.45 25.66 -19.41
CA LEU A 733 11.79 24.97 -20.67
C LEU A 733 12.13 23.50 -20.41
N PHE A 734 12.92 23.24 -19.34
CA PHE A 734 13.26 21.87 -18.94
C PHE A 734 12.02 21.05 -18.56
N ASN A 735 11.09 21.60 -17.79
CA ASN A 735 9.84 20.91 -17.43
C ASN A 735 8.94 20.66 -18.65
N VAL A 736 8.83 21.62 -19.58
CA VAL A 736 8.11 21.44 -20.84
C VAL A 736 8.72 20.30 -21.67
N MET A 737 10.06 20.26 -21.74
CA MET A 737 10.79 19.17 -22.40
C MET A 737 10.51 17.81 -21.72
N VAL A 738 10.60 17.74 -20.40
CA VAL A 738 10.33 16.50 -19.64
C VAL A 738 8.89 16.01 -19.89
N ILE A 739 7.90 16.90 -19.80
CA ILE A 739 6.49 16.54 -20.07
C ILE A 739 6.31 16.10 -21.51
N GLY A 740 6.99 16.74 -22.47
CA GLY A 740 6.99 16.35 -23.87
C GLY A 740 7.56 14.94 -24.10
N LEU A 741 8.68 14.62 -23.42
CA LEU A 741 9.28 13.29 -23.45
C LEU A 741 8.36 12.23 -22.83
N LEU A 742 7.71 12.55 -21.70
CA LEU A 742 6.75 11.65 -21.07
C LEU A 742 5.54 11.38 -21.96
N ARG A 743 5.05 12.37 -22.69
CA ARG A 743 3.98 12.17 -23.69
C ARG A 743 4.42 11.28 -24.86
N ARG A 744 5.69 11.36 -25.31
CA ARG A 744 6.26 10.50 -26.36
C ARG A 744 6.52 9.08 -25.86
N ALA A 745 6.93 8.91 -24.62
CA ALA A 745 7.18 7.60 -24.03
C ALA A 745 5.91 6.74 -23.91
N ARG A 746 4.73 7.34 -24.00
CA ARG A 746 3.41 6.69 -23.92
C ARG A 746 3.25 5.46 -24.82
N SER A 747 3.76 5.50 -26.06
CA SER A 747 3.62 4.40 -27.01
C SER A 747 4.46 3.15 -26.68
N ARG A 748 5.34 3.24 -25.66
CA ARG A 748 6.26 2.15 -25.25
C ARG A 748 5.93 1.58 -23.86
N VAL A 749 5.07 2.24 -23.10
CA VAL A 749 4.71 1.80 -21.74
C VAL A 749 3.31 1.19 -21.80
N ASP A 750 3.27 -0.09 -22.09
CA ASP A 750 2.07 -0.89 -21.84
C ASP A 750 1.92 -1.05 -20.33
N VAL A 751 0.93 -0.43 -19.74
CA VAL A 751 0.65 -0.49 -18.28
C VAL A 751 0.39 -1.93 -17.85
N ASN A 752 -0.06 -2.77 -18.76
CA ASN A 752 -0.23 -4.22 -18.54
C ASN A 752 1.10 -4.99 -18.44
N LEU A 753 2.22 -4.45 -18.95
CA LEU A 753 3.55 -5.05 -18.82
C LEU A 753 4.17 -4.91 -17.42
N LEU A 754 3.57 -4.14 -16.53
CA LEU A 754 4.00 -4.05 -15.12
C LEU A 754 3.68 -5.33 -14.32
N ALA A 755 2.81 -6.18 -14.85
CA ALA A 755 2.47 -7.47 -14.26
C ALA A 755 3.26 -8.65 -14.87
N THR A 756 3.92 -8.48 -16.03
CA THR A 756 4.60 -9.58 -16.71
C THR A 756 6.11 -9.34 -16.77
N ARG A 757 6.86 -9.91 -15.84
CA ARG A 757 8.21 -10.32 -16.14
C ARG A 757 8.11 -11.39 -17.24
N LYS A 758 8.58 -11.11 -18.45
CA LYS A 758 8.81 -12.15 -19.47
C LYS A 758 9.64 -13.24 -18.83
N THR A 759 9.06 -14.37 -18.48
CA THR A 759 9.78 -15.62 -18.40
C THR A 759 10.23 -15.96 -19.83
N PRO A 760 11.48 -16.37 -20.04
CA PRO A 760 11.89 -16.81 -21.36
C PRO A 760 11.04 -18.03 -21.74
N THR A 761 10.28 -17.88 -22.83
CA THR A 761 9.65 -18.98 -23.55
C THR A 761 10.74 -19.84 -24.18
N THR A 762 11.35 -20.70 -23.40
CA THR A 762 12.11 -21.83 -23.90
C THR A 762 12.26 -22.84 -22.75
N CYS A 763 11.29 -23.72 -22.65
CA CYS A 763 11.43 -25.07 -22.12
C CYS A 763 10.06 -25.73 -22.06
N CYS A 764 9.60 -26.27 -23.18
CA CYS A 764 8.74 -27.44 -23.28
C CYS A 764 8.52 -27.77 -24.76
N SER A 765 9.60 -28.25 -25.39
CA SER A 765 9.51 -29.08 -26.58
C SER A 765 10.68 -30.08 -26.51
N SER A 766 10.51 -31.10 -25.67
CA SER A 766 11.14 -32.42 -25.83
C SER A 766 10.50 -33.39 -24.84
N PRO A 767 10.08 -34.54 -25.26
CA PRO A 767 9.57 -35.57 -24.37
C PRO A 767 10.76 -36.34 -23.76
N ALA A 768 10.64 -36.65 -22.49
CA ALA A 768 11.47 -37.56 -21.70
C ALA A 768 12.85 -37.04 -21.25
N GLY A 769 13.05 -36.93 -19.94
CA GLY A 769 14.36 -37.01 -19.30
C GLY A 769 14.57 -35.99 -18.19
N ASP A 770 14.48 -36.46 -16.96
CA ASP A 770 15.14 -36.00 -15.73
C ASP A 770 15.34 -34.50 -15.48
N CYS A 771 14.58 -33.95 -14.54
CA CYS A 771 14.96 -32.77 -13.77
C CYS A 771 14.94 -33.08 -12.28
N HIS A 772 16.13 -33.10 -11.69
CA HIS A 772 16.36 -33.01 -10.23
C HIS A 772 16.01 -31.63 -9.69
#